data_4d12c8c5a53791027ab2c520f958a587
#
_entry.id   4d12c8c5a53791027ab2c520f958a587
#
_cell.length_a   1.000
_cell.length_b   1.000
_cell.length_c   1.000
_cell.angle_alpha   90.00
_cell.angle_beta   90.00
_cell.angle_gamma   90.00
#
_symmetry.space_group_name_H-M   'P 1'
#
loop_
_entity.id
_entity.type
_entity.pdbx_description
1 polymer ?
#
loop_
_entity_poly.entity_id
_entity_poly.type
_entity_poly.pdbx_seq_one_letter_code
_entity_poly.pdbx_strand_id
1 'polypeptide(L)'
;MAFSFKLSEDFVAGYQNKKVPWGYVDAGGNSVGEITFLRTYSRLKEDGTKETWTDVCERVINGMYSLQKDHAKSQRLPWSDAKAQASAKEAFDRLFELKWTPPGRGLWVMGTPIVNEQRNSAALQNCAFVSTLSMTKNDPAKPFAFLMEASMLGVGVGFDDKGADKDFTIYEPQIGDTYVIPDTREGWVESTASLINSYLKSDTKKPVFDYSVIRPEGEPIKTFGGTAAGADPLIKLHKHIEKMFAGRAGEKLTRVDIADIGNVMGVCVVSGNVRRSAELLMGRLDDEDFLNLKNAERFPERNSYDPANPGWAWMSNNSVEVSVGSDLSGIVDGIARNGEPGVIWMDVTRKYGRLNDAPNNKDWRAAGYNPCAEQSLESFECCTLVETYLNRHESLEDFKRTLKFAYLYAKTVTLLPTHWEETNAIMQRNRRIGTSISGVANFADRKGLPVLREWMDEGYANIQQYDKGYSEWLGIRESIKTTTIKPSGTVSILAGESPGVHWTPGGEYFLRAIRFRNSDPMLPLFQMAQYRIEPASEDPVGTSVVFFPIKSEAKRSEKEVSIFEKTALAAAAQRYWSDNSVSVTVSFNAETEKDSVGTVLHMFDGQLKTISFLPMGNFVYPQMPYTQITAEEYEDYTMKLFPIDFAGVYAGMAADAVGEAYCTTDACEIKLIKDNQ
;
A
#
# COMPACT_ATOMS: atom_id res chain seq x y z
N MET A 1 -5.70 19.13 -21.41
CA MET A 1 -4.50 18.27 -21.40
C MET A 1 -4.23 17.75 -22.81
N ALA A 2 -3.04 17.97 -23.36
CA ALA A 2 -2.70 17.47 -24.69
C ALA A 2 -1.88 16.18 -24.58
N PHE A 3 -2.54 15.03 -24.73
CA PHE A 3 -1.84 13.76 -24.89
C PHE A 3 -1.12 13.72 -26.25
N SER A 4 0.12 13.24 -26.30
CA SER A 4 0.86 12.99 -27.55
C SER A 4 0.37 11.74 -28.30
N PHE A 5 -0.32 10.85 -27.59
CA PHE A 5 -1.04 9.69 -28.11
C PHE A 5 -2.47 9.69 -27.57
N LYS A 6 -3.45 9.38 -28.43
CA LYS A 6 -4.85 9.15 -28.04
C LYS A 6 -5.40 7.92 -28.74
N LEU A 7 -6.19 7.14 -28.04
CA LEU A 7 -7.04 6.12 -28.64
C LEU A 7 -8.02 6.76 -29.65
N SER A 8 -8.40 6.02 -30.67
CA SER A 8 -9.42 6.51 -31.62
C SER A 8 -10.76 6.68 -30.90
N GLU A 9 -11.43 7.82 -31.17
CA GLU A 9 -12.71 8.18 -30.54
C GLU A 9 -13.79 7.14 -30.80
N ASP A 10 -13.89 6.61 -32.05
CA ASP A 10 -14.84 5.55 -32.41
C ASP A 10 -14.66 4.29 -31.56
N PHE A 11 -13.42 3.94 -31.23
CA PHE A 11 -13.15 2.79 -30.39
C PHE A 11 -13.66 3.02 -28.96
N VAL A 12 -13.35 4.16 -28.35
CA VAL A 12 -13.77 4.49 -26.97
C VAL A 12 -15.29 4.63 -26.89
N ALA A 13 -15.93 5.25 -27.90
CA ALA A 13 -17.38 5.40 -27.96
C ALA A 13 -18.12 4.05 -27.91
N GLY A 14 -17.52 2.97 -28.43
CA GLY A 14 -18.06 1.62 -28.35
C GLY A 14 -18.15 1.05 -26.93
N TYR A 15 -17.52 1.69 -25.95
CA TYR A 15 -17.50 1.26 -24.53
C TYR A 15 -18.40 2.08 -23.60
N GLN A 16 -18.91 3.24 -24.05
CA GLN A 16 -19.67 4.13 -23.16
C GLN A 16 -20.91 3.50 -22.54
N ASN A 17 -21.56 2.58 -23.28
CA ASN A 17 -22.76 1.87 -22.82
C ASN A 17 -22.49 0.40 -22.50
N LYS A 18 -21.23 -0.05 -22.53
CA LYS A 18 -20.89 -1.43 -22.22
C LYS A 18 -20.88 -1.65 -20.71
N LYS A 19 -21.56 -2.69 -20.26
CA LYS A 19 -21.60 -3.05 -18.84
C LYS A 19 -20.19 -3.43 -18.37
N VAL A 20 -19.74 -2.77 -17.29
CA VAL A 20 -18.46 -3.11 -16.64
C VAL A 20 -18.65 -4.40 -15.83
N PRO A 21 -17.73 -5.37 -15.95
CA PRO A 21 -17.83 -6.63 -15.21
C PRO A 21 -17.32 -6.48 -13.77
N TRP A 22 -17.93 -5.59 -12.99
CA TRP A 22 -17.59 -5.36 -11.60
C TRP A 22 -17.61 -6.63 -10.75
N GLY A 23 -16.75 -6.67 -9.73
CA GLY A 23 -16.72 -7.73 -8.74
C GLY A 23 -17.77 -7.59 -7.66
N TYR A 24 -18.07 -8.68 -6.98
CA TYR A 24 -18.98 -8.75 -5.83
C TYR A 24 -20.34 -8.12 -6.11
N VAL A 25 -21.03 -8.69 -7.08
CA VAL A 25 -22.41 -8.30 -7.44
C VAL A 25 -23.39 -9.08 -6.57
N ASP A 26 -24.30 -8.37 -5.89
CA ASP A 26 -25.36 -8.98 -5.10
C ASP A 26 -26.59 -9.37 -5.94
N ALA A 27 -27.60 -10.00 -5.30
CA ALA A 27 -28.82 -10.42 -5.98
C ALA A 27 -29.69 -9.23 -6.46
N GLY A 28 -29.51 -8.03 -5.88
CA GLY A 28 -30.15 -6.80 -6.36
C GLY A 28 -29.51 -6.24 -7.63
N GLY A 29 -28.40 -6.84 -8.08
CA GLY A 29 -27.62 -6.38 -9.24
C GLY A 29 -26.64 -5.26 -8.91
N ASN A 30 -26.46 -4.88 -7.66
CA ASN A 30 -25.52 -3.85 -7.20
C ASN A 30 -24.15 -4.46 -6.96
N SER A 31 -23.10 -3.69 -7.24
CA SER A 31 -21.73 -4.17 -7.09
C SER A 31 -20.95 -3.36 -6.06
N VAL A 32 -20.34 -4.06 -5.10
CA VAL A 32 -19.37 -3.45 -4.19
C VAL A 32 -18.14 -2.96 -4.94
N GLY A 33 -17.78 -3.60 -6.06
CA GLY A 33 -16.73 -3.11 -6.96
C GLY A 33 -17.05 -1.72 -7.52
N GLU A 34 -18.27 -1.49 -8.03
CA GLU A 34 -18.72 -0.19 -8.52
C GLU A 34 -18.78 0.87 -7.42
N ILE A 35 -19.32 0.52 -6.26
CA ILE A 35 -19.36 1.40 -5.09
C ILE A 35 -17.93 1.82 -4.67
N THR A 36 -17.00 0.87 -4.64
CA THR A 36 -15.58 1.13 -4.35
C THR A 36 -14.95 2.04 -5.39
N PHE A 37 -15.26 1.82 -6.67
CA PHE A 37 -14.80 2.69 -7.76
C PHE A 37 -15.29 4.12 -7.59
N LEU A 38 -16.59 4.34 -7.37
CA LEU A 38 -17.20 5.66 -7.21
C LEU A 38 -16.64 6.43 -6.00
N ARG A 39 -16.35 5.73 -4.91
CA ARG A 39 -15.80 6.33 -3.69
C ARG A 39 -14.31 6.65 -3.77
N THR A 40 -13.55 5.83 -4.52
CA THR A 40 -12.09 5.84 -4.38
C THR A 40 -11.37 6.26 -5.65
N TYR A 41 -11.86 5.88 -6.84
CA TYR A 41 -11.11 6.02 -8.09
C TYR A 41 -11.75 6.90 -9.13
N SER A 42 -13.05 7.19 -9.02
CA SER A 42 -13.78 8.09 -9.91
C SER A 42 -13.48 9.54 -9.54
N ARG A 43 -12.75 10.25 -10.38
CA ARG A 43 -12.36 11.66 -10.18
C ARG A 43 -13.45 12.59 -10.66
N LEU A 44 -13.48 13.81 -10.08
CA LEU A 44 -14.30 14.88 -10.58
C LEU A 44 -13.67 15.48 -11.83
N LYS A 45 -14.45 15.61 -12.91
CA LYS A 45 -14.07 16.27 -14.16
C LYS A 45 -14.29 17.80 -14.08
N GLU A 46 -13.76 18.55 -15.05
CA GLU A 46 -13.91 20.01 -15.11
C GLU A 46 -15.37 20.49 -15.22
N ASP A 47 -16.22 19.67 -15.83
CA ASP A 47 -17.66 19.91 -15.96
C ASP A 47 -18.47 19.58 -14.69
N GLY A 48 -17.80 19.14 -13.61
CA GLY A 48 -18.42 18.78 -12.35
C GLY A 48 -18.99 17.36 -12.31
N THR A 49 -18.91 16.59 -13.37
CA THR A 49 -19.30 15.16 -13.38
C THR A 49 -18.15 14.28 -12.91
N LYS A 50 -18.47 13.06 -12.48
CA LYS A 50 -17.44 12.06 -12.13
C LYS A 50 -17.01 11.25 -13.34
N GLU A 51 -15.73 10.81 -13.33
CA GLU A 51 -15.23 9.86 -14.32
C GLU A 51 -16.02 8.54 -14.25
N THR A 52 -16.44 8.03 -15.40
CA THR A 52 -16.89 6.64 -15.57
C THR A 52 -15.67 5.71 -15.61
N TRP A 53 -15.90 4.38 -15.53
CA TRP A 53 -14.81 3.41 -15.72
C TRP A 53 -14.16 3.51 -17.11
N THR A 54 -14.97 3.78 -18.14
CA THR A 54 -14.49 4.05 -19.50
C THR A 54 -13.54 5.25 -19.53
N ASP A 55 -13.94 6.36 -18.88
CA ASP A 55 -13.09 7.57 -18.77
C ASP A 55 -11.74 7.27 -18.10
N VAL A 56 -11.75 6.49 -17.01
CA VAL A 56 -10.51 6.10 -16.30
C VAL A 56 -9.65 5.20 -17.20
N CYS A 57 -10.23 4.20 -17.86
CA CYS A 57 -9.50 3.34 -18.80
C CYS A 57 -8.87 4.17 -19.92
N GLU A 58 -9.62 5.07 -20.53
CA GLU A 58 -9.12 5.95 -21.59
C GLU A 58 -7.97 6.84 -21.10
N ARG A 59 -8.15 7.49 -19.96
CA ARG A 59 -7.11 8.36 -19.36
C ARG A 59 -5.83 7.59 -19.05
N VAL A 60 -5.94 6.42 -18.46
CA VAL A 60 -4.78 5.56 -18.09
C VAL A 60 -4.04 5.13 -19.36
N ILE A 61 -4.74 4.63 -20.36
CA ILE A 61 -4.12 4.14 -21.60
C ILE A 61 -3.53 5.30 -22.42
N ASN A 62 -4.26 6.40 -22.60
CA ASN A 62 -3.73 7.59 -23.28
C ASN A 62 -2.50 8.14 -22.58
N GLY A 63 -2.52 8.20 -21.24
CA GLY A 63 -1.38 8.62 -20.42
C GLY A 63 -0.16 7.73 -20.61
N MET A 64 -0.34 6.43 -20.47
CA MET A 64 0.71 5.43 -20.61
C MET A 64 1.37 5.47 -22.00
N TYR A 65 0.58 5.43 -23.09
CA TYR A 65 1.14 5.44 -24.44
C TYR A 65 1.70 6.80 -24.85
N SER A 66 1.21 7.90 -24.28
CA SER A 66 1.83 9.21 -24.46
C SER A 66 3.24 9.26 -23.85
N LEU A 67 3.41 8.69 -22.64
CA LEU A 67 4.74 8.63 -22.00
C LEU A 67 5.73 7.79 -22.82
N GLN A 68 5.28 6.67 -23.40
CA GLN A 68 6.13 5.85 -24.29
C GLN A 68 6.50 6.59 -25.57
N LYS A 69 5.53 7.27 -26.21
CA LYS A 69 5.76 8.05 -27.42
C LYS A 69 6.74 9.20 -27.19
N ASP A 70 6.55 9.92 -26.07
CA ASP A 70 7.43 11.02 -25.69
C ASP A 70 8.86 10.54 -25.37
N HIS A 71 8.98 9.39 -24.68
CA HIS A 71 10.26 8.75 -24.42
C HIS A 71 10.94 8.35 -25.74
N ALA A 72 10.23 7.64 -26.61
CA ALA A 72 10.76 7.22 -27.91
C ALA A 72 11.25 8.43 -28.72
N LYS A 73 10.48 9.52 -28.75
CA LYS A 73 10.88 10.78 -29.41
C LYS A 73 12.14 11.40 -28.77
N SER A 74 12.20 11.46 -27.45
CA SER A 74 13.34 12.04 -26.73
C SER A 74 14.63 11.25 -26.95
N GLN A 75 14.53 9.92 -27.03
CA GLN A 75 15.64 9.00 -27.24
C GLN A 75 15.92 8.70 -28.72
N ARG A 76 15.15 9.30 -29.65
CA ARG A 76 15.22 9.05 -31.10
C ARG A 76 15.02 7.57 -31.46
N LEU A 77 14.13 6.89 -30.73
CA LEU A 77 13.75 5.50 -30.98
C LEU A 77 12.60 5.41 -32.00
N PRO A 78 12.48 4.31 -32.74
CA PRO A 78 11.37 4.10 -33.67
C PRO A 78 10.02 4.10 -32.95
N TRP A 79 9.04 4.77 -33.53
CA TRP A 79 7.65 4.78 -33.08
C TRP A 79 6.70 4.57 -34.25
N SER A 80 5.62 3.81 -34.05
CA SER A 80 4.56 3.59 -35.04
C SER A 80 3.21 3.80 -34.39
N ASP A 81 2.49 4.84 -34.79
CA ASP A 81 1.15 5.13 -34.26
C ASP A 81 0.16 3.98 -34.54
N ALA A 82 0.26 3.32 -35.69
CA ALA A 82 -0.61 2.18 -36.03
C ALA A 82 -0.40 0.98 -35.09
N LYS A 83 0.86 0.62 -34.79
CA LYS A 83 1.18 -0.44 -33.82
C LYS A 83 0.77 -0.03 -32.41
N ALA A 84 0.97 1.24 -32.03
CA ALA A 84 0.56 1.77 -30.75
C ALA A 84 -0.97 1.71 -30.58
N GLN A 85 -1.75 2.10 -31.60
CA GLN A 85 -3.20 1.99 -31.58
C GLN A 85 -3.68 0.55 -31.39
N ALA A 86 -3.13 -0.41 -32.12
CA ALA A 86 -3.50 -1.83 -31.99
C ALA A 86 -3.17 -2.36 -30.58
N SER A 87 -2.01 -2.03 -30.05
CA SER A 87 -1.58 -2.41 -28.71
C SER A 87 -2.43 -1.74 -27.62
N ALA A 88 -2.71 -0.45 -27.75
CA ALA A 88 -3.49 0.33 -26.80
C ALA A 88 -4.95 -0.14 -26.71
N LYS A 89 -5.57 -0.50 -27.83
CA LYS A 89 -6.92 -1.07 -27.86
C LYS A 89 -6.99 -2.36 -27.04
N GLU A 90 -6.07 -3.27 -27.24
CA GLU A 90 -6.06 -4.53 -26.47
C GLU A 90 -5.74 -4.31 -24.99
N ALA A 91 -4.83 -3.36 -24.67
CA ALA A 91 -4.55 -2.98 -23.29
C ALA A 91 -5.80 -2.40 -22.61
N PHE A 92 -6.56 -1.57 -23.32
CA PHE A 92 -7.84 -1.00 -22.88
C PHE A 92 -8.88 -2.08 -22.64
N ASP A 93 -9.07 -3.00 -23.59
CA ASP A 93 -10.05 -4.09 -23.47
C ASP A 93 -9.81 -4.90 -22.20
N ARG A 94 -8.57 -5.29 -21.95
CA ARG A 94 -8.20 -6.08 -20.78
C ARG A 94 -8.27 -5.31 -19.46
N LEU A 95 -8.00 -4.01 -19.48
CA LEU A 95 -8.21 -3.12 -18.33
C LEU A 95 -9.70 -2.95 -18.05
N PHE A 96 -10.51 -2.70 -19.10
CA PHE A 96 -11.96 -2.57 -18.98
C PHE A 96 -12.60 -3.83 -18.40
N GLU A 97 -12.12 -5.01 -18.81
CA GLU A 97 -12.57 -6.31 -18.33
C GLU A 97 -12.04 -6.68 -16.94
N LEU A 98 -11.32 -5.78 -16.28
CA LEU A 98 -10.72 -6.01 -14.96
C LEU A 98 -9.83 -7.28 -14.92
N LYS A 99 -9.09 -7.54 -15.99
CA LYS A 99 -8.07 -8.61 -16.03
C LYS A 99 -6.74 -8.14 -15.44
N TRP A 100 -6.49 -6.84 -15.51
CA TRP A 100 -5.39 -6.15 -14.86
C TRP A 100 -5.81 -4.74 -14.48
N THR A 101 -5.10 -4.13 -13.53
CA THR A 101 -5.22 -2.70 -13.22
C THR A 101 -3.87 -2.10 -12.87
N PRO A 102 -3.66 -0.80 -13.07
CA PRO A 102 -2.70 -0.07 -12.27
C PRO A 102 -2.94 -0.30 -10.78
N PRO A 103 -1.97 -0.07 -9.89
CA PRO A 103 -2.27 0.05 -8.48
C PRO A 103 -3.19 1.25 -8.25
N GLY A 104 -3.86 1.31 -7.10
CA GLY A 104 -4.87 2.35 -6.84
C GLY A 104 -4.43 3.77 -7.19
N ARG A 105 -3.18 4.13 -6.92
CA ARG A 105 -2.61 5.42 -7.32
C ARG A 105 -2.53 5.59 -8.83
N GLY A 106 -2.13 4.55 -9.53
CA GLY A 106 -2.08 4.58 -11.00
C GLY A 106 -3.45 4.81 -11.61
N LEU A 107 -4.52 4.19 -11.07
CA LEU A 107 -5.90 4.51 -11.44
C LEU A 107 -6.26 5.96 -11.18
N TRP A 108 -5.75 6.55 -10.09
CA TRP A 108 -6.04 7.91 -9.68
C TRP A 108 -5.27 8.97 -10.48
N VAL A 109 -3.96 8.79 -10.76
CA VAL A 109 -3.11 9.87 -11.30
C VAL A 109 -2.52 9.64 -12.69
N MET A 110 -2.46 8.39 -13.20
CA MET A 110 -1.96 8.16 -14.57
C MET A 110 -2.83 8.92 -15.59
N GLY A 111 -2.18 9.64 -16.49
CA GLY A 111 -2.86 10.46 -17.49
C GLY A 111 -3.35 11.81 -16.97
N THR A 112 -3.01 12.22 -15.75
CA THR A 112 -3.32 13.56 -15.21
C THR A 112 -2.17 14.53 -15.46
N PRO A 113 -2.38 15.88 -15.30
CA PRO A 113 -1.33 16.87 -15.42
C PRO A 113 -0.12 16.59 -14.53
N ILE A 114 -0.33 16.06 -13.30
CA ILE A 114 0.74 15.73 -12.35
C ILE A 114 1.77 14.79 -12.98
N VAL A 115 1.30 13.78 -13.72
CA VAL A 115 2.17 12.78 -14.35
C VAL A 115 2.60 13.19 -15.74
N ASN A 116 1.67 13.59 -16.60
CA ASN A 116 1.93 13.79 -18.02
C ASN A 116 2.51 15.16 -18.36
N GLU A 117 2.24 16.19 -17.55
CA GLU A 117 2.77 17.55 -17.77
C GLU A 117 3.93 17.86 -16.82
N GLN A 118 3.75 17.64 -15.50
CA GLN A 118 4.78 17.91 -14.50
C GLN A 118 5.85 16.81 -14.42
N ARG A 119 5.62 15.66 -15.07
CA ARG A 119 6.55 14.52 -15.12
C ARG A 119 6.93 13.98 -13.74
N ASN A 120 6.06 14.11 -12.75
CA ASN A 120 6.32 13.66 -11.40
C ASN A 120 5.87 12.22 -11.19
N SER A 121 6.81 11.27 -11.32
CA SER A 121 6.50 9.84 -11.10
C SER A 121 6.33 9.49 -9.62
N ALA A 122 6.76 10.32 -8.67
CA ALA A 122 6.55 10.08 -7.25
C ALA A 122 5.06 9.91 -6.91
N ALA A 123 4.17 10.60 -7.63
CA ALA A 123 2.72 10.44 -7.49
C ALA A 123 2.19 9.06 -7.93
N LEU A 124 2.93 8.32 -8.76
CA LEU A 124 2.59 6.96 -9.21
C LEU A 124 3.16 5.87 -8.32
N GLN A 125 4.15 6.19 -7.49
CA GLN A 125 4.81 5.23 -6.62
C GLN A 125 3.97 4.98 -5.36
N ASN A 126 3.75 3.71 -5.02
CA ASN A 126 2.94 3.38 -3.85
C ASN A 126 3.75 3.45 -2.57
N CYS A 127 4.99 2.99 -2.61
CA CYS A 127 5.83 2.83 -1.44
C CYS A 127 7.30 3.16 -1.74
N ALA A 128 8.09 3.33 -0.68
CA ALA A 128 9.53 3.58 -0.72
C ALA A 128 10.21 2.91 0.48
N PHE A 129 11.54 2.92 0.47
CA PHE A 129 12.36 2.57 1.62
C PHE A 129 13.51 3.59 1.78
N VAL A 130 13.85 3.89 3.03
CA VAL A 130 15.03 4.70 3.37
C VAL A 130 15.78 4.08 4.55
N SER A 131 17.09 3.86 4.40
CA SER A 131 17.92 3.43 5.50
C SER A 131 18.44 4.64 6.28
N THR A 132 18.34 4.57 7.61
CA THR A 132 18.91 5.58 8.49
C THR A 132 20.45 5.56 8.51
N LEU A 133 21.10 4.55 7.90
CA LEU A 133 22.53 4.62 7.55
C LEU A 133 22.86 5.80 6.63
N SER A 134 21.88 6.40 5.96
CA SER A 134 22.07 7.62 5.17
C SER A 134 22.27 8.90 6.01
N MET A 135 22.05 8.85 7.32
CA MET A 135 22.41 9.93 8.25
C MET A 135 23.89 10.25 8.12
N THR A 136 24.24 11.53 7.97
CA THR A 136 25.63 12.00 7.94
C THR A 136 25.85 13.05 9.00
N LYS A 137 27.12 13.31 9.37
CA LYS A 137 27.45 14.40 10.33
C LYS A 137 27.01 15.78 9.83
N ASN A 138 26.94 15.97 8.50
CA ASN A 138 26.50 17.22 7.90
C ASN A 138 24.98 17.33 7.84
N ASP A 139 24.28 16.21 7.69
CA ASP A 139 22.82 16.15 7.58
C ASP A 139 22.30 14.86 8.24
N PRO A 140 22.16 14.86 9.59
CA PRO A 140 21.55 13.76 10.31
C PRO A 140 20.07 13.56 9.99
N ALA A 141 19.35 14.63 9.63
CA ALA A 141 17.93 14.58 9.34
C ALA A 141 17.57 13.99 7.95
N LYS A 142 18.54 13.77 7.07
CA LYS A 142 18.32 13.36 5.67
C LYS A 142 17.32 12.21 5.48
N PRO A 143 17.43 11.05 6.16
CA PRO A 143 16.46 9.96 5.98
C PRO A 143 15.05 10.33 6.48
N PHE A 144 14.96 11.11 7.53
CA PHE A 144 13.69 11.56 8.09
C PHE A 144 13.00 12.58 7.18
N ALA A 145 13.76 13.48 6.56
CA ALA A 145 13.25 14.41 5.55
C ALA A 145 12.65 13.64 4.37
N PHE A 146 13.33 12.61 3.84
CA PHE A 146 12.78 11.76 2.79
C PHE A 146 11.53 11.00 3.24
N LEU A 147 11.54 10.41 4.46
CA LEU A 147 10.39 9.69 5.02
C LEU A 147 9.18 10.62 5.09
N MET A 148 9.33 11.81 5.68
CA MET A 148 8.24 12.77 5.83
C MET A 148 7.71 13.24 4.48
N GLU A 149 8.60 13.60 3.57
CA GLU A 149 8.23 14.10 2.24
C GLU A 149 7.49 13.05 1.41
N ALA A 150 8.01 11.82 1.38
CA ALA A 150 7.36 10.71 0.68
C ALA A 150 5.98 10.40 1.30
N SER A 151 5.89 10.35 2.63
CA SER A 151 4.62 10.15 3.34
C SER A 151 3.61 11.26 3.04
N MET A 152 4.04 12.52 2.95
CA MET A 152 3.19 13.65 2.57
C MET A 152 2.69 13.57 1.12
N LEU A 153 3.40 12.86 0.23
CA LEU A 153 2.90 12.48 -1.09
C LEU A 153 1.98 11.25 -1.03
N GLY A 154 1.75 10.70 0.18
CA GLY A 154 0.98 9.50 0.45
C GLY A 154 1.72 8.22 0.04
N VAL A 155 3.01 8.24 -0.14
CA VAL A 155 3.87 7.06 -0.35
C VAL A 155 4.10 6.41 1.00
N GLY A 156 3.82 5.13 1.16
CA GLY A 156 4.18 4.39 2.36
C GLY A 156 5.70 4.19 2.42
N VAL A 157 6.32 4.32 3.60
CA VAL A 157 7.78 4.27 3.71
C VAL A 157 8.24 3.21 4.70
N GLY A 158 9.08 2.29 4.22
CA GLY A 158 9.88 1.45 5.11
C GLY A 158 11.14 2.19 5.55
N PHE A 159 11.57 1.98 6.78
CA PHE A 159 12.84 2.52 7.29
C PHE A 159 13.47 1.57 8.31
N ASP A 160 14.73 1.80 8.66
CA ASP A 160 15.45 1.02 9.66
C ASP A 160 15.95 1.90 10.82
N ASP A 161 16.45 1.27 11.87
CA ASP A 161 17.02 1.92 13.05
C ASP A 161 18.56 1.93 13.07
N LYS A 162 19.20 1.52 11.97
CA LYS A 162 20.65 1.33 11.85
C LYS A 162 21.47 2.62 12.02
N GLY A 163 20.83 3.78 11.91
CA GLY A 163 21.45 5.08 12.16
C GLY A 163 22.00 5.23 13.57
N ALA A 164 21.46 4.51 14.56
CA ALA A 164 21.98 4.46 15.92
C ALA A 164 23.42 3.93 16.00
N ASP A 165 23.82 3.03 15.07
CA ASP A 165 25.19 2.50 15.01
C ASP A 165 26.23 3.54 14.58
N LYS A 166 25.82 4.75 14.20
CA LYS A 166 26.70 5.85 13.79
C LYS A 166 27.11 6.77 14.93
N ASP A 167 26.72 6.46 16.16
CA ASP A 167 27.14 7.16 17.37
C ASP A 167 26.83 8.66 17.39
N PHE A 168 25.71 9.09 16.84
CA PHE A 168 25.29 10.48 16.92
C PHE A 168 25.12 10.89 18.39
N THR A 169 25.70 12.05 18.74
CA THR A 169 25.54 12.64 20.07
C THR A 169 24.44 13.67 20.04
N ILE A 170 23.60 13.67 21.07
CA ILE A 170 22.55 14.68 21.29
C ILE A 170 23.19 15.92 21.89
N TYR A 171 22.88 17.09 21.33
CA TYR A 171 23.36 18.39 21.80
C TYR A 171 22.20 19.22 22.35
N GLU A 172 22.48 20.14 23.26
CA GLU A 172 21.55 21.18 23.68
C GLU A 172 21.73 22.38 22.73
N PRO A 173 20.82 22.65 21.80
CA PRO A 173 21.03 23.70 20.82
C PRO A 173 20.79 25.09 21.38
N GLN A 174 21.59 26.06 20.97
CA GLN A 174 21.29 27.47 21.23
C GLN A 174 20.07 27.89 20.40
N ILE A 175 19.29 28.85 20.95
CA ILE A 175 18.17 29.42 20.21
C ILE A 175 18.68 30.25 19.03
N GLY A 176 18.11 30.00 17.86
CA GLY A 176 18.38 30.70 16.61
C GLY A 176 17.35 31.76 16.27
N ASP A 177 17.36 32.16 14.99
CA ASP A 177 16.41 33.14 14.45
C ASP A 177 15.01 32.55 14.26
N THR A 178 14.03 33.43 14.07
CA THR A 178 12.67 33.02 13.74
C THR A 178 12.61 32.46 12.31
N TYR A 179 12.02 31.27 12.16
CA TYR A 179 11.76 30.63 10.89
C TYR A 179 10.25 30.57 10.66
N VAL A 180 9.77 31.38 9.73
CA VAL A 180 8.37 31.36 9.28
C VAL A 180 8.21 30.17 8.36
N ILE A 181 7.42 29.17 8.78
CA ILE A 181 7.26 27.91 8.04
C ILE A 181 6.33 28.14 6.84
N PRO A 182 6.80 28.01 5.59
CA PRO A 182 5.94 28.13 4.42
C PRO A 182 4.79 27.10 4.44
N ASP A 183 3.60 27.50 3.97
CA ASP A 183 2.44 26.60 3.83
C ASP A 183 2.61 25.68 2.61
N THR A 184 3.67 24.92 2.61
CA THR A 184 4.06 23.96 1.56
C THR A 184 4.56 22.66 2.17
N ARG A 185 4.54 21.58 1.40
CA ARG A 185 5.13 20.30 1.81
C ARG A 185 6.60 20.50 2.18
N GLU A 186 7.34 21.19 1.34
CA GLU A 186 8.76 21.47 1.52
C GLU A 186 9.04 22.23 2.82
N GLY A 187 8.19 23.22 3.15
CA GLY A 187 8.31 24.00 4.38
C GLY A 187 8.12 23.14 5.65
N TRP A 188 7.19 22.21 5.64
CA TRP A 188 6.98 21.28 6.74
C TRP A 188 8.18 20.34 6.92
N VAL A 189 8.68 19.76 5.82
CA VAL A 189 9.85 18.86 5.82
C VAL A 189 11.10 19.60 6.30
N GLU A 190 11.36 20.80 5.77
CA GLU A 190 12.54 21.60 6.11
C GLU A 190 12.54 22.07 7.57
N SER A 191 11.38 22.48 8.11
CA SER A 191 11.25 22.86 9.51
C SER A 191 11.56 21.69 10.45
N THR A 192 11.03 20.51 10.15
CA THR A 192 11.27 19.29 10.94
C THR A 192 12.73 18.83 10.82
N ALA A 193 13.31 18.85 9.62
CA ALA A 193 14.72 18.52 9.40
C ALA A 193 15.66 19.49 10.15
N SER A 194 15.35 20.80 10.12
CA SER A 194 16.10 21.81 10.84
C SER A 194 16.07 21.59 12.36
N LEU A 195 14.90 21.18 12.89
CA LEU A 195 14.77 20.83 14.31
C LEU A 195 15.65 19.62 14.69
N ILE A 196 15.56 18.53 13.94
CA ILE A 196 16.37 17.32 14.18
C ILE A 196 17.87 17.66 14.08
N ASN A 197 18.27 18.38 13.03
CA ASN A 197 19.65 18.78 12.83
C ASN A 197 20.17 19.65 13.97
N SER A 198 19.34 20.49 14.58
CA SER A 198 19.75 21.34 15.72
C SER A 198 20.14 20.53 16.95
N TYR A 199 19.55 19.37 17.17
CA TYR A 199 19.88 18.48 18.29
C TYR A 199 21.00 17.48 17.96
N LEU A 200 21.27 17.17 16.69
CA LEU A 200 22.24 16.16 16.29
C LEU A 200 23.52 16.73 15.67
N LYS A 201 23.66 18.07 15.60
CA LYS A 201 24.86 18.78 15.16
C LYS A 201 25.27 19.84 16.17
N SER A 202 26.53 19.83 16.57
CA SER A 202 27.06 20.73 17.62
C SER A 202 27.03 22.22 17.28
N ASP A 203 26.99 22.56 16.00
CA ASP A 203 27.12 23.93 15.48
C ASP A 203 25.81 24.51 14.93
N THR A 204 24.71 23.81 15.12
CA THR A 204 23.39 24.19 14.57
C THR A 204 22.50 24.77 15.66
N LYS A 205 21.97 25.99 15.40
CA LYS A 205 21.01 26.63 16.29
C LYS A 205 19.60 26.10 16.02
N LYS A 206 18.79 26.02 17.08
CA LYS A 206 17.37 25.64 16.98
C LYS A 206 16.54 26.86 16.53
N PRO A 207 15.84 26.80 15.38
CA PRO A 207 14.96 27.89 14.96
C PRO A 207 13.80 28.11 15.96
N VAL A 208 13.31 29.34 16.05
CA VAL A 208 12.03 29.67 16.66
C VAL A 208 10.99 29.58 15.56
N PHE A 209 10.14 28.56 15.61
CA PHE A 209 9.18 28.33 14.52
C PHE A 209 7.96 29.24 14.62
N ASP A 210 7.62 29.88 13.50
CA ASP A 210 6.39 30.64 13.31
C ASP A 210 5.49 29.86 12.32
N TYR A 211 4.33 29.43 12.83
CA TYR A 211 3.32 28.65 12.10
C TYR A 211 2.20 29.48 11.52
N SER A 212 2.25 30.80 11.66
CA SER A 212 1.12 31.71 11.39
C SER A 212 0.63 31.74 9.94
N VAL A 213 1.49 31.38 8.98
CA VAL A 213 1.14 31.37 7.56
C VAL A 213 0.58 30.03 7.06
N ILE A 214 0.59 28.99 7.92
CA ILE A 214 -0.01 27.69 7.57
C ILE A 214 -1.52 27.84 7.54
N ARG A 215 -2.14 27.37 6.43
CA ARG A 215 -3.60 27.43 6.24
C ARG A 215 -4.35 26.75 7.39
N PRO A 216 -5.52 27.29 7.79
CA PRO A 216 -6.31 26.70 8.86
C PRO A 216 -6.91 25.35 8.48
N GLU A 217 -7.30 24.59 9.51
CA GLU A 217 -8.02 23.32 9.37
C GLU A 217 -9.30 23.51 8.55
N GLY A 218 -9.60 22.53 7.67
CA GLY A 218 -10.80 22.49 6.85
C GLY A 218 -10.66 23.18 5.49
N GLU A 219 -9.60 23.94 5.22
CA GLU A 219 -9.38 24.51 3.89
C GLU A 219 -9.09 23.45 2.83
N PRO A 220 -9.65 23.58 1.60
CA PRO A 220 -9.42 22.59 0.53
C PRO A 220 -7.96 22.51 0.07
N ILE A 221 -7.46 21.30 -0.14
CA ILE A 221 -6.14 21.04 -0.74
C ILE A 221 -6.32 20.89 -2.26
N LYS A 222 -5.91 21.90 -3.03
CA LYS A 222 -6.15 21.97 -4.49
C LYS A 222 -5.41 20.89 -5.31
N THR A 223 -4.27 20.42 -4.86
CA THR A 223 -3.40 19.51 -5.66
C THR A 223 -3.79 18.03 -5.56
N PHE A 224 -4.12 17.54 -4.37
CA PHE A 224 -4.42 16.14 -4.10
C PHE A 224 -5.87 15.87 -3.64
N GLY A 225 -6.66 16.93 -3.46
CA GLY A 225 -8.00 16.84 -2.88
C GLY A 225 -7.96 16.71 -1.35
N GLY A 226 -9.15 16.73 -0.71
CA GLY A 226 -9.30 16.71 0.74
C GLY A 226 -9.10 18.07 1.38
N THR A 227 -9.05 18.11 2.72
CA THR A 227 -8.99 19.33 3.53
C THR A 227 -7.71 19.38 4.36
N ALA A 228 -7.20 20.59 4.62
CA ALA A 228 -6.03 20.80 5.45
C ALA A 228 -6.30 20.44 6.92
N ALA A 229 -5.26 19.95 7.61
CA ALA A 229 -5.30 19.65 9.04
C ALA A 229 -4.90 20.84 9.94
N GLY A 230 -4.61 22.01 9.35
CA GLY A 230 -4.06 23.15 10.08
C GLY A 230 -2.60 22.94 10.53
N ALA A 231 -2.10 23.80 11.39
CA ALA A 231 -0.74 23.76 11.91
C ALA A 231 -0.55 22.78 13.09
N ASP A 232 -1.62 22.41 13.78
CA ASP A 232 -1.59 21.61 15.01
C ASP A 232 -0.79 20.30 14.93
N PRO A 233 -0.93 19.48 13.87
CA PRO A 233 -0.14 18.25 13.74
C PRO A 233 1.36 18.51 13.70
N LEU A 234 1.80 19.55 13.00
CA LEU A 234 3.21 19.93 12.92
C LEU A 234 3.73 20.48 14.23
N ILE A 235 2.94 21.29 14.93
CA ILE A 235 3.28 21.81 16.28
C ILE A 235 3.47 20.64 17.26
N LYS A 236 2.58 19.65 17.23
CA LYS A 236 2.67 18.46 18.05
C LYS A 236 3.92 17.63 17.73
N LEU A 237 4.23 17.45 16.46
CA LEU A 237 5.44 16.77 16.00
C LEU A 237 6.71 17.47 16.54
N HIS A 238 6.82 18.79 16.34
CA HIS A 238 7.98 19.54 16.81
C HIS A 238 8.13 19.48 18.34
N LYS A 239 7.05 19.69 19.09
CA LYS A 239 7.05 19.55 20.55
C LYS A 239 7.45 18.14 21.01
N HIS A 240 7.03 17.11 20.31
CA HIS A 240 7.38 15.73 20.63
C HIS A 240 8.88 15.51 20.46
N ILE A 241 9.46 15.93 19.33
CA ILE A 241 10.91 15.81 19.06
C ILE A 241 11.71 16.62 20.10
N GLU A 242 11.27 17.83 20.44
CA GLU A 242 11.90 18.63 21.51
C GLU A 242 11.87 17.90 22.85
N LYS A 243 10.72 17.33 23.24
CA LYS A 243 10.55 16.57 24.49
C LYS A 243 11.48 15.35 24.53
N MET A 244 11.64 14.64 23.40
CA MET A 244 12.52 13.46 23.32
C MET A 244 13.98 13.79 23.63
N PHE A 245 14.46 14.93 23.18
CA PHE A 245 15.87 15.31 23.32
C PHE A 245 16.17 16.19 24.54
N ALA A 246 15.14 16.78 25.18
CA ALA A 246 15.31 17.69 26.30
C ALA A 246 16.05 17.04 27.47
N GLY A 247 17.13 17.69 27.94
CA GLY A 247 17.94 17.24 29.09
C GLY A 247 18.85 16.04 28.79
N ARG A 248 18.97 15.61 27.52
CA ARG A 248 19.79 14.45 27.12
C ARG A 248 21.10 14.85 26.43
N ALA A 249 21.55 16.08 26.60
CA ALA A 249 22.81 16.55 26.01
C ALA A 249 24.00 15.67 26.44
N GLY A 250 24.78 15.21 25.49
CA GLY A 250 25.91 14.30 25.68
C GLY A 250 25.55 12.81 25.57
N GLU A 251 24.29 12.45 25.60
CA GLU A 251 23.85 11.08 25.35
C GLU A 251 23.93 10.71 23.85
N LYS A 252 23.85 9.41 23.55
CA LYS A 252 23.81 8.91 22.20
C LYS A 252 22.37 8.76 21.70
N LEU A 253 22.18 9.00 20.42
CA LEU A 253 20.92 8.70 19.73
C LEU A 253 20.69 7.18 19.76
N THR A 254 19.54 6.76 20.26
CA THR A 254 19.18 5.34 20.40
C THR A 254 18.34 4.85 19.22
N ARG A 255 18.17 3.53 19.10
CA ARG A 255 17.26 2.91 18.13
C ARG A 255 15.80 3.28 18.40
N VAL A 256 15.44 3.39 19.69
CA VAL A 256 14.10 3.83 20.10
C VAL A 256 13.84 5.27 19.65
N ASP A 257 14.82 6.16 19.79
CA ASP A 257 14.68 7.55 19.30
C ASP A 257 14.42 7.60 17.79
N ILE A 258 15.14 6.80 17.00
CA ILE A 258 14.94 6.71 15.56
C ILE A 258 13.53 6.20 15.22
N ALA A 259 13.10 5.15 15.91
CA ALA A 259 11.75 4.61 15.77
C ALA A 259 10.68 5.65 16.09
N ASP A 260 10.86 6.39 17.16
CA ASP A 260 9.92 7.41 17.59
C ASP A 260 9.85 8.60 16.64
N ILE A 261 11.00 9.09 16.16
CA ILE A 261 11.03 10.16 15.14
C ILE A 261 10.23 9.75 13.91
N GLY A 262 10.47 8.55 13.37
CA GLY A 262 9.71 8.03 12.22
C GLY A 262 8.21 7.98 12.50
N ASN A 263 7.82 7.29 13.56
CA ASN A 263 6.41 7.09 13.88
C ASN A 263 5.65 8.38 14.18
N VAL A 264 6.25 9.35 14.91
CA VAL A 264 5.54 10.63 15.17
C VAL A 264 5.44 11.48 13.92
N MET A 265 6.37 11.38 12.97
CA MET A 265 6.24 11.97 11.64
C MET A 265 5.07 11.37 10.87
N GLY A 266 4.96 10.03 10.88
CA GLY A 266 3.82 9.35 10.27
C GLY A 266 2.50 9.80 10.87
N VAL A 267 2.38 9.86 12.20
CA VAL A 267 1.20 10.37 12.90
C VAL A 267 0.86 11.79 12.46
N CYS A 268 1.86 12.68 12.34
CA CYS A 268 1.67 14.04 11.85
C CYS A 268 1.08 14.06 10.43
N VAL A 269 1.62 13.22 9.54
CA VAL A 269 1.20 13.18 8.13
C VAL A 269 -0.22 12.64 7.95
N VAL A 270 -0.62 11.62 8.72
CA VAL A 270 -1.97 11.03 8.61
C VAL A 270 -3.04 11.80 9.37
N SER A 271 -2.65 12.77 10.22
CA SER A 271 -3.57 13.66 10.91
C SER A 271 -4.41 14.44 9.89
N GLY A 272 -5.74 14.47 10.10
CA GLY A 272 -6.67 15.15 9.17
C GLY A 272 -7.30 14.22 8.12
N ASN A 273 -7.04 12.92 8.15
CA ASN A 273 -7.67 11.87 7.29
C ASN A 273 -7.55 12.08 5.76
N VAL A 274 -6.69 12.98 5.31
CA VAL A 274 -6.52 13.31 3.88
C VAL A 274 -5.46 12.45 3.23
N ARG A 275 -4.45 12.03 3.99
CA ARG A 275 -3.32 11.26 3.49
C ARG A 275 -3.26 9.93 4.20
N ARG A 276 -3.16 8.88 3.41
CA ARG A 276 -2.89 7.53 3.91
C ARG A 276 -1.41 7.27 3.70
N SER A 277 -0.67 7.11 4.78
CA SER A 277 0.69 6.59 4.79
C SER A 277 0.74 5.37 5.69
N ALA A 278 1.69 4.50 5.45
CA ALA A 278 1.99 3.34 6.27
C ALA A 278 3.50 3.28 6.46
N GLU A 279 3.94 2.74 7.58
CA GLU A 279 5.35 2.58 7.88
C GLU A 279 5.70 1.12 8.18
N LEU A 280 6.90 0.71 7.78
CA LEU A 280 7.56 -0.50 8.24
C LEU A 280 8.86 -0.10 8.91
N LEU A 281 9.03 -0.47 10.18
CA LEU A 281 10.30 -0.32 10.88
C LEU A 281 11.03 -1.66 10.89
N MET A 282 12.26 -1.66 10.39
CA MET A 282 13.14 -2.82 10.41
C MET A 282 14.22 -2.67 11.47
N GLY A 283 14.34 -3.66 12.34
CA GLY A 283 15.33 -3.68 13.40
C GLY A 283 16.04 -5.02 13.51
N ARG A 284 16.79 -5.20 14.59
CA ARG A 284 17.64 -6.36 14.84
C ARG A 284 16.95 -7.37 15.74
N LEU A 285 17.23 -8.64 15.49
CA LEU A 285 16.73 -9.76 16.29
C LEU A 285 17.31 -9.77 17.73
N ASP A 286 18.52 -9.23 17.93
CA ASP A 286 19.25 -9.20 19.21
C ASP A 286 19.00 -7.89 20.00
N ASP A 287 18.07 -7.03 19.56
CA ASP A 287 17.73 -5.77 20.23
C ASP A 287 16.44 -5.92 21.06
N GLU A 288 16.61 -6.06 22.38
CA GLU A 288 15.46 -6.17 23.30
C GLU A 288 14.53 -4.96 23.29
N ASP A 289 15.05 -3.75 23.11
CA ASP A 289 14.22 -2.55 23.07
C ASP A 289 13.36 -2.55 21.81
N PHE A 290 13.95 -2.89 20.66
CA PHE A 290 13.21 -3.04 19.41
C PHE A 290 12.09 -4.10 19.51
N LEU A 291 12.41 -5.28 20.04
CA LEU A 291 11.43 -6.38 20.19
C LEU A 291 10.26 -6.01 21.12
N ASN A 292 10.47 -5.03 22.01
CA ASN A 292 9.47 -4.59 22.98
C ASN A 292 8.85 -3.22 22.65
N LEU A 293 9.11 -2.61 21.49
CA LEU A 293 8.57 -1.29 21.15
C LEU A 293 7.03 -1.19 21.28
N LYS A 294 6.31 -2.28 21.11
CA LYS A 294 4.85 -2.36 21.30
C LYS A 294 4.41 -3.03 22.60
N ASN A 295 5.31 -3.11 23.56
CA ASN A 295 5.00 -3.57 24.91
C ASN A 295 4.65 -2.35 25.81
N ALA A 296 3.37 -2.23 26.18
CA ALA A 296 2.87 -1.11 26.97
C ALA A 296 3.43 -1.08 28.41
N GLU A 297 3.90 -2.20 28.96
CA GLU A 297 4.54 -2.23 30.28
C GLU A 297 5.95 -1.60 30.23
N ARG A 298 6.68 -1.81 29.12
CA ARG A 298 8.03 -1.26 28.93
C ARG A 298 8.01 0.17 28.40
N PHE A 299 7.10 0.47 27.48
CA PHE A 299 6.96 1.77 26.80
C PHE A 299 5.51 2.29 26.89
N PRO A 300 5.05 2.72 28.08
CA PRO A 300 3.63 3.07 28.30
C PRO A 300 3.17 4.30 27.50
N GLU A 301 4.00 5.35 27.36
CA GLU A 301 3.63 6.55 26.59
C GLU A 301 3.47 6.21 25.10
N ARG A 302 4.40 5.43 24.55
CA ARG A 302 4.43 5.01 23.17
C ARG A 302 3.19 4.20 22.76
N ASN A 303 2.68 3.38 23.69
CA ASN A 303 1.57 2.45 23.50
C ASN A 303 0.27 2.93 24.18
N SER A 304 0.16 4.23 24.47
CA SER A 304 -1.00 4.80 25.16
C SER A 304 -2.25 4.78 24.27
N TYR A 305 -3.37 4.34 24.84
CA TYR A 305 -4.70 4.42 24.25
C TYR A 305 -5.52 5.61 24.78
N ASP A 306 -4.93 6.48 25.62
CA ASP A 306 -5.59 7.68 26.12
C ASP A 306 -5.85 8.66 24.96
N PRO A 307 -7.12 9.00 24.65
CA PRO A 307 -7.44 9.96 23.58
C PRO A 307 -6.83 11.35 23.80
N ALA A 308 -6.56 11.73 25.05
CA ALA A 308 -5.93 13.00 25.38
C ALA A 308 -4.41 12.99 25.12
N ASN A 309 -3.78 11.81 25.22
CA ASN A 309 -2.36 11.59 25.00
C ASN A 309 -2.16 10.28 24.22
N PRO A 310 -2.55 10.21 22.94
CA PRO A 310 -2.48 8.99 22.16
C PRO A 310 -1.03 8.59 21.89
N GLY A 311 -0.75 7.31 21.98
CA GLY A 311 0.54 6.74 21.62
C GLY A 311 0.75 6.75 20.10
N TRP A 312 1.96 6.43 19.67
CA TRP A 312 2.38 6.44 18.26
C TRP A 312 2.91 5.10 17.74
N ALA A 313 3.00 4.09 18.60
CA ALA A 313 3.51 2.75 18.24
C ALA A 313 2.74 2.07 17.10
N TRP A 314 1.47 2.39 16.94
CA TRP A 314 0.59 1.84 15.90
C TRP A 314 0.97 2.27 14.49
N MET A 315 1.78 3.33 14.33
CA MET A 315 2.07 3.92 13.01
C MET A 315 2.92 3.01 12.13
N SER A 316 3.83 2.21 12.70
CA SER A 316 4.62 1.25 11.94
C SER A 316 4.28 -0.20 12.27
N ASN A 317 4.37 -1.08 11.25
CA ASN A 317 4.60 -2.50 11.47
C ASN A 317 6.08 -2.72 11.75
N ASN A 318 6.41 -3.61 12.68
CA ASN A 318 7.81 -3.85 13.05
C ASN A 318 8.24 -5.25 12.60
N SER A 319 9.42 -5.33 11.97
CA SER A 319 10.00 -6.60 11.50
C SER A 319 11.48 -6.71 11.82
N VAL A 320 11.97 -7.92 12.07
CA VAL A 320 13.39 -8.18 12.31
C VAL A 320 14.09 -8.64 11.04
N GLU A 321 15.29 -8.12 10.79
CA GLU A 321 16.20 -8.62 9.76
C GLU A 321 16.93 -9.86 10.29
N VAL A 322 16.85 -10.97 9.53
CA VAL A 322 17.47 -12.24 9.88
C VAL A 322 18.18 -12.86 8.68
N SER A 323 18.92 -13.93 8.94
CA SER A 323 19.50 -14.83 7.94
C SER A 323 18.96 -16.25 8.15
N VAL A 324 19.06 -17.09 7.12
CA VAL A 324 18.71 -18.52 7.22
C VAL A 324 19.51 -19.16 8.35
N GLY A 325 18.84 -19.90 9.21
CA GLY A 325 19.41 -20.54 10.39
C GLY A 325 19.51 -19.67 11.63
N SER A 326 18.95 -18.43 11.61
CA SER A 326 18.84 -17.60 12.83
C SER A 326 17.94 -18.29 13.86
N ASP A 327 18.29 -18.18 15.15
CA ASP A 327 17.40 -18.62 16.23
C ASP A 327 16.26 -17.63 16.44
N LEU A 328 15.06 -18.04 16.04
CA LEU A 328 13.85 -17.21 16.14
C LEU A 328 13.00 -17.52 17.39
N SER A 329 13.49 -18.36 18.32
CA SER A 329 12.73 -18.76 19.51
C SER A 329 12.35 -17.56 20.39
N GLY A 330 13.20 -16.54 20.48
CA GLY A 330 12.99 -15.36 21.31
C GLY A 330 11.86 -14.42 20.86
N ILE A 331 11.36 -14.55 19.62
CA ILE A 331 10.28 -13.70 19.11
C ILE A 331 8.91 -14.38 19.07
N VAL A 332 8.83 -15.69 19.28
CA VAL A 332 7.58 -16.47 19.18
C VAL A 332 6.49 -15.95 20.12
N ASP A 333 6.83 -15.63 21.36
CA ASP A 333 5.88 -15.11 22.35
C ASP A 333 5.35 -13.71 21.96
N GLY A 334 6.20 -12.86 21.37
CA GLY A 334 5.80 -11.57 20.82
C GLY A 334 4.78 -11.73 19.70
N ILE A 335 5.10 -12.58 18.73
CA ILE A 335 4.22 -12.91 17.61
C ILE A 335 2.88 -13.50 18.11
N ALA A 336 2.94 -14.40 19.08
CA ALA A 336 1.72 -15.02 19.65
C ALA A 336 0.82 -14.00 20.38
N ARG A 337 1.40 -12.95 20.94
CA ARG A 337 0.69 -11.90 21.70
C ARG A 337 0.03 -10.86 20.81
N ASN A 338 0.74 -10.33 19.80
CA ASN A 338 0.29 -9.19 19.00
C ASN A 338 0.64 -9.27 17.50
N GLY A 339 1.20 -10.39 17.02
CA GLY A 339 1.56 -10.57 15.62
C GLY A 339 2.94 -10.03 15.23
N GLU A 340 3.67 -9.38 16.13
CA GLU A 340 4.96 -8.76 15.85
C GLU A 340 6.09 -9.31 16.75
N PRO A 341 7.32 -9.29 16.24
CA PRO A 341 7.75 -8.74 14.95
C PRO A 341 7.46 -9.68 13.77
N GLY A 342 7.33 -9.10 12.56
CA GLY A 342 7.47 -9.86 11.32
C GLY A 342 8.93 -10.30 11.11
N VAL A 343 9.16 -11.21 10.15
CA VAL A 343 10.50 -11.75 9.86
C VAL A 343 10.89 -11.48 8.42
N ILE A 344 12.11 -10.99 8.19
CA ILE A 344 12.66 -10.62 6.88
C ILE A 344 14.03 -11.30 6.68
N TRP A 345 14.12 -12.25 5.77
CA TRP A 345 15.37 -12.95 5.40
C TRP A 345 16.13 -12.14 4.35
N MET A 346 16.99 -11.21 4.80
CA MET A 346 17.72 -10.32 3.90
C MET A 346 18.81 -11.03 3.08
N ASP A 347 19.40 -12.10 3.59
CA ASP A 347 20.35 -12.93 2.86
C ASP A 347 19.68 -13.65 1.66
N VAL A 348 18.49 -14.23 1.86
CA VAL A 348 17.66 -14.83 0.79
C VAL A 348 17.26 -13.76 -0.23
N THR A 349 16.81 -12.59 0.26
CA THR A 349 16.41 -11.46 -0.57
C THR A 349 17.50 -11.00 -1.52
N ARG A 350 18.72 -10.84 -1.01
CA ARG A 350 19.88 -10.35 -1.77
C ARG A 350 20.39 -11.39 -2.75
N LYS A 351 20.28 -12.67 -2.40
CA LYS A 351 20.87 -13.79 -3.14
C LYS A 351 19.98 -14.28 -4.27
N TYR A 352 18.66 -14.31 -4.07
CA TYR A 352 17.72 -14.96 -4.99
C TYR A 352 16.78 -13.98 -5.67
N GLY A 353 16.41 -14.27 -6.94
CA GLY A 353 15.15 -13.87 -7.54
C GLY A 353 14.01 -14.69 -6.94
N ARG A 354 13.19 -15.37 -7.76
CA ARG A 354 12.28 -16.39 -7.23
C ARG A 354 13.09 -17.62 -6.76
N LEU A 355 12.55 -18.35 -5.77
CA LEU A 355 13.34 -19.43 -5.14
C LEU A 355 13.43 -20.73 -5.97
N ASN A 356 12.72 -20.81 -7.10
CA ASN A 356 12.88 -21.94 -8.05
C ASN A 356 14.13 -21.83 -8.91
N ASP A 357 14.70 -20.65 -9.02
CA ASP A 357 15.86 -20.37 -9.87
C ASP A 357 17.17 -20.42 -9.08
N ALA A 358 18.28 -20.58 -9.78
CA ALA A 358 19.61 -20.49 -9.16
C ALA A 358 19.86 -19.08 -8.58
N PRO A 359 20.72 -18.97 -7.55
CA PRO A 359 21.12 -17.67 -7.02
C PRO A 359 21.71 -16.78 -8.11
N ASN A 360 21.27 -15.52 -8.15
CA ASN A 360 21.74 -14.58 -9.17
C ASN A 360 22.40 -13.29 -8.59
N ASN A 361 22.22 -13.05 -7.29
CA ASN A 361 22.74 -11.88 -6.56
C ASN A 361 22.42 -10.51 -7.20
N LYS A 362 21.37 -10.42 -8.02
CA LYS A 362 21.01 -9.16 -8.71
C LYS A 362 20.63 -8.06 -7.72
N ASP A 363 20.07 -8.43 -6.56
CA ASP A 363 19.55 -7.51 -5.55
C ASP A 363 20.48 -7.36 -4.32
N TRP A 364 21.78 -7.54 -4.49
CA TRP A 364 22.75 -7.49 -3.39
C TRP A 364 22.78 -6.17 -2.63
N ARG A 365 22.27 -5.08 -3.23
CA ARG A 365 22.18 -3.74 -2.63
C ARG A 365 20.90 -3.51 -1.84
N ALA A 366 19.95 -4.43 -1.85
CA ALA A 366 18.72 -4.27 -1.08
C ALA A 366 19.05 -3.97 0.38
N ALA A 367 18.51 -2.87 0.89
CA ALA A 367 18.74 -2.39 2.25
C ALA A 367 17.55 -2.69 3.18
N GLY A 368 16.34 -2.82 2.59
CA GLY A 368 15.14 -3.13 3.35
C GLY A 368 13.93 -3.35 2.44
N TYR A 369 12.75 -3.10 2.98
CA TYR A 369 11.47 -3.36 2.35
C TYR A 369 10.51 -2.17 2.46
N ASN A 370 9.57 -2.09 1.54
CA ASN A 370 8.41 -1.19 1.65
C ASN A 370 7.44 -1.66 2.75
N PRO A 371 6.48 -0.83 3.21
CA PRO A 371 5.62 -1.14 4.35
C PRO A 371 4.86 -2.46 4.29
N CYS A 372 4.44 -2.87 3.12
CA CYS A 372 3.73 -4.16 2.95
C CYS A 372 4.68 -5.35 2.74
N ALA A 373 5.99 -5.13 2.74
CA ALA A 373 7.03 -6.15 2.59
C ALA A 373 6.96 -6.97 1.28
N GLU A 374 6.30 -6.45 0.23
CA GLU A 374 6.25 -7.12 -1.07
C GLU A 374 7.42 -6.78 -1.99
N GLN A 375 8.12 -5.64 -1.78
CA GLN A 375 9.29 -5.27 -2.57
C GLN A 375 10.50 -4.96 -1.70
N SER A 376 11.59 -5.68 -1.96
CA SER A 376 12.93 -5.30 -1.48
C SER A 376 13.36 -4.01 -2.19
N LEU A 377 14.02 -3.10 -1.48
CA LEU A 377 14.42 -1.80 -1.99
C LEU A 377 15.82 -1.42 -1.48
N GLU A 378 16.55 -0.63 -2.28
CA GLU A 378 17.70 0.12 -1.81
C GLU A 378 17.23 1.35 -1.02
N SER A 379 18.12 1.98 -0.25
CA SER A 379 17.80 3.25 0.39
C SER A 379 17.45 4.31 -0.66
N PHE A 380 16.36 5.06 -0.47
CA PHE A 380 15.76 6.02 -1.40
C PHE A 380 15.12 5.43 -2.65
N GLU A 381 14.93 4.10 -2.76
CA GLU A 381 14.23 3.48 -3.87
C GLU A 381 12.72 3.48 -3.64
N CYS A 382 11.96 3.75 -4.71
CA CYS A 382 10.50 3.62 -4.72
C CYS A 382 10.06 2.34 -5.41
N CYS A 383 8.87 1.82 -5.04
CA CYS A 383 8.28 0.65 -5.65
C CYS A 383 7.43 0.99 -6.86
N THR A 384 7.55 0.22 -7.94
CA THR A 384 6.69 0.28 -9.12
C THR A 384 5.88 -0.99 -9.23
N LEU A 385 4.55 -0.88 -9.24
CA LEU A 385 3.63 -2.00 -9.13
C LEU A 385 2.59 -2.02 -10.25
N VAL A 386 2.03 -3.21 -10.49
CA VAL A 386 0.84 -3.46 -11.31
C VAL A 386 0.12 -4.69 -10.77
N GLU A 387 -1.19 -4.78 -10.94
CA GLU A 387 -2.03 -5.88 -10.42
C GLU A 387 -2.68 -6.66 -11.55
N THR A 388 -2.76 -7.99 -11.40
CA THR A 388 -3.50 -8.89 -12.27
C THR A 388 -4.37 -9.86 -11.45
N TYR A 389 -5.44 -10.39 -12.04
CA TYR A 389 -6.46 -11.15 -11.32
C TYR A 389 -6.63 -12.54 -11.93
N LEU A 390 -6.11 -13.59 -11.28
CA LEU A 390 -6.02 -14.94 -11.83
C LEU A 390 -7.37 -15.48 -12.32
N ASN A 391 -8.43 -15.32 -11.50
CA ASN A 391 -9.74 -15.89 -11.79
C ASN A 391 -10.53 -15.15 -12.89
N ARG A 392 -10.00 -14.00 -13.40
CA ARG A 392 -10.56 -13.25 -14.52
C ARG A 392 -10.13 -13.77 -15.89
N HIS A 393 -9.34 -14.84 -15.94
CA HIS A 393 -8.81 -15.41 -17.16
C HIS A 393 -9.39 -16.80 -17.44
N GLU A 394 -9.73 -17.04 -18.69
CA GLU A 394 -10.32 -18.30 -19.13
C GLU A 394 -9.25 -19.41 -19.29
N SER A 395 -8.01 -19.02 -19.64
CA SER A 395 -6.90 -19.92 -19.91
C SER A 395 -5.56 -19.31 -19.55
N LEU A 396 -4.53 -20.15 -19.44
CA LEU A 396 -3.15 -19.72 -19.25
C LEU A 396 -2.69 -18.75 -20.35
N GLU A 397 -3.07 -19.00 -21.62
CA GLU A 397 -2.70 -18.12 -22.74
C GLU A 397 -3.37 -16.75 -22.61
N ASP A 398 -4.62 -16.69 -22.15
CA ASP A 398 -5.32 -15.43 -21.87
C ASP A 398 -4.61 -14.66 -20.74
N PHE A 399 -4.19 -15.35 -19.69
CA PHE A 399 -3.41 -14.76 -18.58
C PHE A 399 -2.06 -14.22 -19.07
N LYS A 400 -1.28 -15.04 -19.80
CA LYS A 400 0.01 -14.63 -20.39
C LYS A 400 -0.14 -13.39 -21.28
N ARG A 401 -1.23 -13.33 -22.03
CA ARG A 401 -1.54 -12.17 -22.88
C ARG A 401 -1.84 -10.92 -22.07
N THR A 402 -2.52 -11.04 -20.92
CA THR A 402 -2.75 -9.91 -20.01
C THR A 402 -1.44 -9.41 -19.40
N LEU A 403 -0.55 -10.32 -19.00
CA LEU A 403 0.76 -9.97 -18.42
C LEU A 403 1.57 -9.05 -19.33
N LYS A 404 1.43 -9.17 -20.64
CA LYS A 404 2.06 -8.26 -21.63
C LYS A 404 1.74 -6.80 -21.34
N PHE A 405 0.48 -6.47 -21.12
CA PHE A 405 0.01 -5.09 -20.98
C PHE A 405 0.18 -4.58 -19.54
N ALA A 406 -0.06 -5.43 -18.56
CA ALA A 406 0.20 -5.12 -17.16
C ALA A 406 1.69 -4.79 -16.96
N TYR A 407 2.59 -5.63 -17.48
CA TYR A 407 4.02 -5.39 -17.39
C TYR A 407 4.45 -4.15 -18.17
N LEU A 408 3.90 -3.91 -19.36
CA LEU A 408 4.16 -2.72 -20.15
C LEU A 408 3.79 -1.43 -19.40
N TYR A 409 2.66 -1.43 -18.67
CA TYR A 409 2.28 -0.31 -17.81
C TYR A 409 3.38 -0.02 -16.78
N ALA A 410 3.77 -1.02 -15.99
CA ALA A 410 4.77 -0.84 -14.96
C ALA A 410 6.14 -0.43 -15.53
N LYS A 411 6.55 -1.03 -16.66
CA LYS A 411 7.79 -0.65 -17.36
C LYS A 411 7.75 0.81 -17.82
N THR A 412 6.59 1.29 -18.28
CA THR A 412 6.38 2.69 -18.67
C THR A 412 6.54 3.65 -17.47
N VAL A 413 6.02 3.29 -16.30
CA VAL A 413 6.18 4.10 -15.09
C VAL A 413 7.67 4.30 -14.75
N THR A 414 8.51 3.29 -14.98
CA THR A 414 9.96 3.41 -14.72
C THR A 414 10.69 4.38 -15.66
N LEU A 415 10.06 4.87 -16.73
CA LEU A 415 10.65 5.87 -17.65
C LEU A 415 10.69 7.27 -17.03
N LEU A 416 9.81 7.55 -16.08
CA LEU A 416 9.63 8.86 -15.49
C LEU A 416 10.61 9.08 -14.32
N PRO A 417 11.21 10.27 -14.22
CA PRO A 417 11.95 10.66 -13.02
C PRO A 417 10.99 11.03 -11.88
N THR A 418 11.49 11.02 -10.67
CA THR A 418 10.94 11.70 -9.50
C THR A 418 11.62 13.07 -9.37
N HIS A 419 11.22 13.86 -8.38
CA HIS A 419 11.93 15.08 -8.01
C HIS A 419 13.17 14.81 -7.10
N TRP A 420 13.41 13.56 -6.69
CA TRP A 420 14.59 13.16 -5.90
C TRP A 420 15.69 12.60 -6.81
N GLU A 421 16.85 13.26 -6.83
CA GLU A 421 17.98 12.85 -7.69
C GLU A 421 18.52 11.47 -7.33
N GLU A 422 18.67 11.18 -6.03
CA GLU A 422 19.15 9.88 -5.55
C GLU A 422 18.21 8.75 -5.94
N THR A 423 16.91 8.96 -5.75
CA THR A 423 15.87 8.01 -6.17
C THR A 423 15.94 7.75 -7.67
N ASN A 424 16.12 8.80 -8.48
CA ASN A 424 16.21 8.67 -9.93
C ASN A 424 17.41 7.81 -10.35
N ALA A 425 18.59 8.04 -9.76
CA ALA A 425 19.78 7.25 -10.07
C ALA A 425 19.58 5.76 -9.76
N ILE A 426 18.92 5.44 -8.64
CA ILE A 426 18.64 4.06 -8.23
C ILE A 426 17.58 3.42 -9.12
N MET A 427 16.45 4.09 -9.30
CA MET A 427 15.33 3.55 -10.09
C MET A 427 15.70 3.34 -11.56
N GLN A 428 16.48 4.26 -12.16
CA GLN A 428 16.96 4.09 -13.53
C GLN A 428 17.94 2.93 -13.69
N ARG A 429 18.74 2.66 -12.67
CA ARG A 429 19.67 1.53 -12.66
C ARG A 429 18.93 0.21 -12.46
N ASN A 430 18.00 0.14 -11.53
CA ASN A 430 17.34 -1.09 -11.09
C ASN A 430 16.13 -1.45 -11.96
N ARG A 431 15.37 -0.46 -12.44
CA ARG A 431 14.11 -0.68 -13.17
C ARG A 431 13.21 -1.71 -12.49
N ARG A 432 13.26 -1.78 -11.15
CA ARG A 432 12.51 -2.74 -10.33
C ARG A 432 11.02 -2.61 -10.58
N ILE A 433 10.36 -3.74 -10.77
CA ILE A 433 8.92 -3.86 -10.99
C ILE A 433 8.37 -4.97 -10.10
N GLY A 434 7.15 -4.79 -9.64
CA GLY A 434 6.36 -5.81 -8.97
C GLY A 434 5.06 -6.05 -9.73
N THR A 435 5.07 -7.05 -10.63
CA THR A 435 3.82 -7.54 -11.23
C THR A 435 3.17 -8.48 -10.25
N SER A 436 2.04 -8.06 -9.69
CA SER A 436 1.30 -8.80 -8.67
C SER A 436 0.17 -9.63 -9.26
N ILE A 437 -0.16 -10.71 -8.58
CA ILE A 437 -1.33 -11.54 -8.84
C ILE A 437 -2.22 -11.56 -7.60
N SER A 438 -3.54 -11.40 -7.79
CA SER A 438 -4.56 -11.54 -6.75
C SER A 438 -5.51 -12.69 -7.04
N GLY A 439 -6.23 -13.16 -6.00
CA GLY A 439 -7.11 -14.32 -6.09
C GLY A 439 -6.37 -15.65 -6.03
N VAL A 440 -5.13 -15.66 -5.52
CA VAL A 440 -4.25 -16.85 -5.52
C VAL A 440 -4.87 -18.00 -4.72
N ALA A 441 -5.35 -17.73 -3.51
CA ALA A 441 -5.98 -18.75 -2.66
C ALA A 441 -7.26 -19.31 -3.31
N ASN A 442 -8.13 -18.43 -3.81
CA ASN A 442 -9.37 -18.85 -4.48
C ASN A 442 -9.07 -19.66 -5.75
N PHE A 443 -8.04 -19.29 -6.51
CA PHE A 443 -7.61 -20.03 -7.69
C PHE A 443 -7.09 -21.43 -7.31
N ALA A 444 -6.27 -21.51 -6.24
CA ALA A 444 -5.75 -22.77 -5.72
C ALA A 444 -6.89 -23.72 -5.30
N ASP A 445 -7.88 -23.21 -4.58
CA ASP A 445 -9.05 -23.98 -4.12
C ASP A 445 -9.94 -24.47 -5.29
N ARG A 446 -10.02 -23.68 -6.38
CA ARG A 446 -10.86 -24.01 -7.56
C ARG A 446 -10.18 -24.92 -8.56
N LYS A 447 -8.92 -24.65 -8.88
CA LYS A 447 -8.17 -25.30 -9.96
C LYS A 447 -7.13 -26.30 -9.48
N GLY A 448 -6.76 -26.25 -8.20
CA GLY A 448 -5.72 -27.06 -7.58
C GLY A 448 -4.32 -26.45 -7.68
N LEU A 449 -3.47 -26.82 -6.74
CA LEU A 449 -2.09 -26.33 -6.64
C LEU A 449 -1.23 -26.64 -7.89
N PRO A 450 -1.36 -27.80 -8.57
CA PRO A 450 -0.56 -28.06 -9.79
C PRO A 450 -0.83 -27.06 -10.91
N VAL A 451 -2.11 -26.68 -11.14
CA VAL A 451 -2.50 -25.70 -12.15
C VAL A 451 -2.04 -24.29 -11.74
N LEU A 452 -2.19 -23.93 -10.47
CA LEU A 452 -1.67 -22.65 -9.97
C LEU A 452 -0.16 -22.54 -10.17
N ARG A 453 0.58 -23.60 -9.86
CA ARG A 453 2.04 -23.65 -10.06
C ARG A 453 2.39 -23.45 -11.54
N GLU A 454 1.73 -24.15 -12.44
CA GLU A 454 1.94 -24.00 -13.89
C GLU A 454 1.71 -22.55 -14.32
N TRP A 455 0.59 -21.92 -13.92
CA TRP A 455 0.30 -20.54 -14.29
C TRP A 455 1.31 -19.55 -13.73
N MET A 456 1.80 -19.76 -12.50
CA MET A 456 2.85 -18.93 -11.90
C MET A 456 4.18 -19.08 -12.65
N ASP A 457 4.60 -20.30 -12.94
CA ASP A 457 5.89 -20.59 -13.57
C ASP A 457 5.95 -20.10 -15.01
N GLU A 458 4.93 -20.42 -15.81
CA GLU A 458 4.80 -19.98 -17.20
C GLU A 458 4.60 -18.46 -17.30
N GLY A 459 3.77 -17.89 -16.41
CA GLY A 459 3.56 -16.45 -16.35
C GLY A 459 4.82 -15.68 -16.03
N TYR A 460 5.61 -16.17 -15.08
CA TYR A 460 6.92 -15.59 -14.75
C TYR A 460 7.87 -15.65 -15.94
N ALA A 461 8.01 -16.82 -16.57
CA ALA A 461 8.87 -16.97 -17.75
C ALA A 461 8.47 -16.02 -18.88
N ASN A 462 7.16 -15.82 -19.06
CA ASN A 462 6.63 -14.91 -20.05
C ASN A 462 6.95 -13.43 -19.74
N ILE A 463 6.88 -13.02 -18.47
CA ILE A 463 7.28 -11.67 -18.03
C ILE A 463 8.77 -11.43 -18.30
N GLN A 464 9.66 -12.42 -18.07
CA GLN A 464 11.08 -12.24 -18.38
C GLN A 464 11.31 -11.96 -19.87
N GLN A 465 10.55 -12.59 -20.75
CA GLN A 465 10.61 -12.31 -22.19
C GLN A 465 10.11 -10.89 -22.52
N TYR A 466 9.02 -10.47 -21.89
CA TYR A 466 8.51 -9.10 -22.08
C TYR A 466 9.48 -8.06 -21.53
N ASP A 467 10.11 -8.31 -20.36
CA ASP A 467 11.10 -7.38 -19.82
C ASP A 467 12.25 -7.15 -20.78
N LYS A 468 12.82 -8.24 -21.31
CA LYS A 468 13.89 -8.16 -22.30
C LYS A 468 13.45 -7.37 -23.53
N GLY A 469 12.33 -7.75 -24.14
CA GLY A 469 11.83 -7.10 -25.37
C GLY A 469 11.49 -5.61 -25.18
N TYR A 470 10.88 -5.24 -24.05
CA TYR A 470 10.57 -3.84 -23.76
C TYR A 470 11.82 -3.04 -23.40
N SER A 471 12.79 -3.62 -22.71
CA SER A 471 14.05 -2.96 -22.39
C SER A 471 14.85 -2.66 -23.66
N GLU A 472 14.92 -3.60 -24.59
CA GLU A 472 15.53 -3.40 -25.91
C GLU A 472 14.80 -2.31 -26.71
N TRP A 473 13.46 -2.38 -26.79
CA TRP A 473 12.64 -1.41 -27.52
C TRP A 473 12.76 0.01 -26.96
N LEU A 474 12.73 0.16 -25.62
CA LEU A 474 12.77 1.46 -24.95
C LEU A 474 14.20 1.97 -24.74
N GLY A 475 15.23 1.18 -25.06
CA GLY A 475 16.64 1.56 -24.87
C GLY A 475 17.02 1.74 -23.40
N ILE A 476 16.46 0.94 -22.50
CA ILE A 476 16.69 0.99 -21.04
C ILE A 476 17.18 -0.36 -20.51
N ARG A 477 17.63 -0.39 -19.28
CA ARG A 477 18.06 -1.64 -18.63
C ARG A 477 16.91 -2.59 -18.38
N GLU A 478 17.19 -3.89 -18.40
CA GLU A 478 16.29 -4.91 -17.86
C GLU A 478 16.07 -4.67 -16.36
N SER A 479 14.91 -5.10 -15.88
CA SER A 479 14.54 -4.98 -14.48
C SER A 479 15.30 -5.98 -13.62
N ILE A 480 15.82 -5.55 -12.48
CA ILE A 480 16.51 -6.48 -11.57
C ILE A 480 15.55 -7.50 -10.92
N LYS A 481 14.29 -7.10 -10.76
CA LYS A 481 13.15 -7.92 -10.31
C LYS A 481 11.88 -7.46 -11.02
N THR A 482 10.93 -8.37 -11.24
CA THR A 482 9.81 -8.19 -12.17
C THR A 482 8.45 -8.53 -11.57
N THR A 483 8.40 -9.41 -10.56
CA THR A 483 7.18 -9.98 -9.99
C THR A 483 7.13 -9.84 -8.47
N THR A 484 5.91 -9.85 -7.94
CA THR A 484 5.62 -9.78 -6.51
C THR A 484 4.24 -10.36 -6.22
N ILE A 485 3.85 -10.48 -4.96
CA ILE A 485 2.46 -10.52 -4.54
C ILE A 485 2.24 -9.45 -3.51
N LYS A 486 1.39 -8.49 -3.87
CA LYS A 486 1.00 -7.37 -3.01
C LYS A 486 -0.32 -7.70 -2.28
N PRO A 487 -0.57 -7.12 -1.07
CA PRO A 487 -1.86 -7.24 -0.40
C PRO A 487 -2.87 -6.26 -1.02
N SER A 488 -3.43 -6.63 -2.17
CA SER A 488 -4.24 -5.78 -3.03
C SER A 488 -5.63 -5.49 -2.44
N GLY A 489 -5.75 -4.56 -1.48
CA GLY A 489 -6.97 -4.33 -0.71
C GLY A 489 -8.16 -3.81 -1.52
N THR A 490 -8.05 -2.61 -2.10
CA THR A 490 -9.19 -1.96 -2.76
C THR A 490 -9.32 -2.29 -4.24
N VAL A 491 -8.21 -2.44 -4.99
CA VAL A 491 -8.29 -2.76 -6.42
C VAL A 491 -8.76 -4.20 -6.68
N SER A 492 -8.48 -5.16 -5.78
CA SER A 492 -9.01 -6.52 -5.89
C SER A 492 -10.54 -6.57 -5.72
N ILE A 493 -11.12 -5.66 -4.92
CA ILE A 493 -12.58 -5.54 -4.78
C ILE A 493 -13.24 -5.14 -6.09
N LEU A 494 -12.59 -4.29 -6.91
CA LEU A 494 -13.11 -3.94 -8.24
C LEU A 494 -13.32 -5.19 -9.10
N ALA A 495 -12.39 -6.12 -9.01
CA ALA A 495 -12.42 -7.38 -9.75
C ALA A 495 -13.19 -8.51 -9.03
N GLY A 496 -13.58 -8.32 -7.77
CA GLY A 496 -14.23 -9.37 -6.97
C GLY A 496 -13.28 -10.50 -6.55
N GLU A 497 -12.01 -10.18 -6.36
CA GLU A 497 -10.97 -11.14 -6.01
C GLU A 497 -10.53 -11.01 -4.55
N SER A 498 -10.08 -12.13 -3.98
CA SER A 498 -9.36 -12.07 -2.71
C SER A 498 -8.01 -11.37 -2.89
N PRO A 499 -7.54 -10.61 -1.87
CA PRO A 499 -6.31 -9.84 -1.99
C PRO A 499 -5.07 -10.74 -1.98
N GLY A 500 -4.25 -10.63 -3.03
CA GLY A 500 -2.96 -11.33 -3.15
C GLY A 500 -3.08 -12.83 -2.90
N VAL A 501 -2.32 -13.32 -1.92
CA VAL A 501 -2.23 -14.74 -1.54
C VAL A 501 -3.26 -15.18 -0.48
N HIS A 502 -4.04 -14.23 0.06
CA HIS A 502 -4.91 -14.46 1.20
C HIS A 502 -6.23 -15.15 0.83
N TRP A 503 -6.76 -15.96 1.73
CA TRP A 503 -8.14 -16.41 1.69
C TRP A 503 -9.10 -15.28 2.08
N THR A 504 -10.31 -15.32 1.55
CA THR A 504 -11.35 -14.34 1.91
C THR A 504 -11.79 -14.58 3.37
N PRO A 505 -11.75 -13.57 4.24
CA PRO A 505 -12.13 -13.76 5.66
C PRO A 505 -13.55 -14.28 5.84
N GLY A 506 -14.48 -13.90 4.96
CA GLY A 506 -15.88 -14.29 5.00
C GLY A 506 -16.22 -15.60 4.30
N GLY A 507 -15.31 -16.21 3.55
CA GLY A 507 -15.59 -17.42 2.77
C GLY A 507 -16.53 -17.16 1.58
N GLU A 508 -17.45 -18.12 1.29
CA GLU A 508 -18.39 -18.03 0.15
C GLU A 508 -19.47 -16.96 0.37
N TYR A 509 -20.05 -16.89 1.57
CA TYR A 509 -21.12 -15.94 1.89
C TYR A 509 -20.72 -15.06 3.07
N PHE A 510 -20.79 -13.75 2.89
CA PHE A 510 -20.45 -12.82 3.96
C PHE A 510 -21.14 -11.45 3.81
N LEU A 511 -21.24 -10.74 4.93
CA LEU A 511 -21.55 -9.32 4.94
C LEU A 511 -20.26 -8.51 4.89
N ARG A 512 -20.16 -7.61 3.94
CA ARG A 512 -19.12 -6.60 3.89
C ARG A 512 -19.64 -5.30 4.50
N ALA A 513 -19.12 -4.93 5.67
CA ALA A 513 -19.45 -3.67 6.33
C ALA A 513 -18.56 -2.54 5.76
N ILE A 514 -19.20 -1.48 5.27
CA ILE A 514 -18.52 -0.30 4.73
C ILE A 514 -19.06 0.94 5.43
N ARG A 515 -18.13 1.81 5.87
CA ARG A 515 -18.44 3.05 6.57
C ARG A 515 -18.63 4.22 5.62
N PHE A 516 -19.66 5.02 5.89
CA PHE A 516 -19.99 6.23 5.15
C PHE A 516 -20.22 7.37 6.12
N ARG A 517 -19.81 8.58 5.80
CA ARG A 517 -20.23 9.77 6.54
C ARG A 517 -21.75 9.93 6.44
N ASN A 518 -22.40 10.40 7.50
CA ASN A 518 -23.85 10.61 7.46
C ASN A 518 -24.28 11.66 6.41
N SER A 519 -23.35 12.50 5.94
CA SER A 519 -23.54 13.44 4.84
C SER A 519 -23.27 12.84 3.44
N ASP A 520 -22.89 11.57 3.34
CA ASP A 520 -22.55 10.95 2.06
C ASP A 520 -23.80 10.80 1.18
N PRO A 521 -23.79 11.34 -0.04
CA PRO A 521 -24.96 11.31 -0.94
C PRO A 521 -25.37 9.89 -1.38
N MET A 522 -24.54 8.87 -1.18
CA MET A 522 -24.90 7.50 -1.48
C MET A 522 -25.75 6.83 -0.39
N LEU A 523 -25.74 7.34 0.86
CA LEU A 523 -26.53 6.75 1.94
C LEU A 523 -28.03 6.68 1.65
N PRO A 524 -28.69 7.75 1.15
CA PRO A 524 -30.10 7.67 0.77
C PRO A 524 -30.37 6.61 -0.30
N LEU A 525 -29.43 6.37 -1.24
CA LEU A 525 -29.58 5.36 -2.27
C LEU A 525 -29.57 3.95 -1.67
N PHE A 526 -28.66 3.68 -0.70
CA PHE A 526 -28.64 2.41 0.02
C PHE A 526 -29.88 2.20 0.86
N GLN A 527 -30.44 3.24 1.51
CA GLN A 527 -31.71 3.17 2.23
C GLN A 527 -32.85 2.80 1.30
N MET A 528 -32.97 3.46 0.14
CA MET A 528 -33.98 3.17 -0.87
C MET A 528 -33.84 1.74 -1.41
N ALA A 529 -32.61 1.26 -1.58
CA ALA A 529 -32.31 -0.10 -2.03
C ALA A 529 -32.46 -1.15 -0.92
N GLN A 530 -32.90 -0.78 0.29
CA GLN A 530 -33.18 -1.65 1.44
C GLN A 530 -31.95 -2.35 2.04
N TYR A 531 -30.75 -1.76 1.92
CA TYR A 531 -29.60 -2.27 2.64
C TYR A 531 -29.73 -2.07 4.15
N ARG A 532 -29.17 -3.01 4.93
CA ARG A 532 -29.00 -2.84 6.37
C ARG A 532 -28.01 -1.71 6.64
N ILE A 533 -28.43 -0.70 7.40
CA ILE A 533 -27.62 0.45 7.79
C ILE A 533 -27.73 0.63 9.30
N GLU A 534 -26.57 0.81 9.95
CA GLU A 534 -26.48 1.05 11.40
C GLU A 534 -25.58 2.26 11.67
N PRO A 535 -25.78 3.01 12.77
CA PRO A 535 -24.81 3.97 13.24
C PRO A 535 -23.48 3.26 13.55
N ALA A 536 -22.34 3.86 13.22
CA ALA A 536 -21.03 3.29 13.55
C ALA A 536 -20.82 3.29 15.07
N SER A 537 -20.34 2.17 15.62
CA SER A 537 -20.13 2.04 17.07
C SER A 537 -19.11 3.04 17.62
N GLU A 538 -18.12 3.40 16.84
CA GLU A 538 -17.05 4.35 17.17
C GLU A 538 -17.42 5.84 16.98
N ASP A 539 -18.38 6.14 16.10
CA ASP A 539 -18.85 7.49 15.79
C ASP A 539 -20.32 7.47 15.34
N PRO A 540 -21.28 7.26 16.27
CA PRO A 540 -22.69 7.09 15.92
C PRO A 540 -23.36 8.34 15.30
N VAL A 541 -22.78 9.52 15.54
CA VAL A 541 -23.36 10.79 15.08
C VAL A 541 -22.85 11.17 13.68
N GLY A 542 -21.58 10.89 13.38
CA GLY A 542 -20.95 11.30 12.12
C GLY A 542 -20.92 10.23 11.04
N THR A 543 -21.06 8.93 11.43
CA THR A 543 -20.77 7.81 10.54
C THR A 543 -21.85 6.71 10.60
N SER A 544 -22.24 6.20 9.45
CA SER A 544 -23.11 5.02 9.29
C SER A 544 -22.35 3.85 8.65
N VAL A 545 -22.71 2.63 9.02
CA VAL A 545 -22.19 1.39 8.45
C VAL A 545 -23.26 0.75 7.59
N VAL A 546 -22.94 0.51 6.31
CA VAL A 546 -23.79 -0.20 5.36
C VAL A 546 -23.26 -1.63 5.19
N PHE A 547 -24.14 -2.62 5.29
CA PHE A 547 -23.79 -4.03 5.17
C PHE A 547 -24.19 -4.56 3.79
N PHE A 548 -23.20 -4.98 3.02
CA PHE A 548 -23.38 -5.52 1.67
C PHE A 548 -23.29 -7.04 1.72
N PRO A 549 -24.37 -7.78 1.43
CA PRO A 549 -24.32 -9.23 1.33
C PRO A 549 -23.56 -9.62 0.05
N ILE A 550 -22.53 -10.44 0.21
CA ILE A 550 -21.67 -10.87 -0.88
C ILE A 550 -21.69 -12.40 -0.97
N LYS A 551 -21.84 -12.89 -2.21
CA LYS A 551 -21.47 -14.23 -2.59
C LYS A 551 -20.17 -14.18 -3.37
N SER A 552 -19.12 -14.77 -2.83
CA SER A 552 -17.82 -14.88 -3.47
C SER A 552 -17.64 -16.25 -4.11
N GLU A 553 -16.60 -16.40 -4.91
CA GLU A 553 -16.21 -17.70 -5.45
C GLU A 553 -15.27 -18.49 -4.51
N ALA A 554 -15.02 -18.00 -3.30
CA ALA A 554 -14.21 -18.69 -2.32
C ALA A 554 -14.90 -19.98 -1.84
N LYS A 555 -14.17 -21.08 -1.80
CA LYS A 555 -14.68 -22.34 -1.27
C LYS A 555 -14.49 -22.47 0.23
N ARG A 556 -13.49 -21.79 0.77
CA ARG A 556 -13.12 -21.81 2.18
C ARG A 556 -12.91 -20.39 2.70
N SER A 557 -13.27 -20.16 3.93
CA SER A 557 -12.91 -18.96 4.66
C SER A 557 -11.47 -19.05 5.19
N GLU A 558 -10.89 -17.91 5.50
CA GLU A 558 -9.57 -17.82 6.13
C GLU A 558 -9.47 -18.64 7.43
N LYS A 559 -10.58 -18.72 8.20
CA LYS A 559 -10.64 -19.45 9.49
C LYS A 559 -10.59 -20.97 9.33
N GLU A 560 -10.94 -21.50 8.15
CA GLU A 560 -10.94 -22.92 7.84
C GLU A 560 -9.57 -23.43 7.34
N VAL A 561 -8.60 -22.54 7.24
CA VAL A 561 -7.27 -22.84 6.70
C VAL A 561 -6.23 -22.69 7.80
N SER A 562 -5.39 -23.72 7.99
CA SER A 562 -4.38 -23.74 9.04
C SER A 562 -3.22 -22.76 8.77
N ILE A 563 -2.52 -22.37 9.83
CA ILE A 563 -1.27 -21.59 9.77
C ILE A 563 -0.26 -22.21 8.80
N PHE A 564 -0.14 -23.55 8.77
CA PHE A 564 0.78 -24.29 7.89
C PHE A 564 0.40 -24.16 6.41
N GLU A 565 -0.89 -24.31 6.09
CA GLU A 565 -1.37 -24.23 4.70
C GLU A 565 -1.25 -22.82 4.14
N LYS A 566 -1.57 -21.78 4.93
CA LYS A 566 -1.38 -20.37 4.55
C LYS A 566 0.09 -20.09 4.25
N THR A 567 0.99 -20.53 5.11
CA THR A 567 2.43 -20.34 4.92
C THR A 567 2.96 -21.13 3.72
N ALA A 568 2.49 -22.37 3.52
CA ALA A 568 2.86 -23.18 2.38
C ALA A 568 2.44 -22.57 1.03
N LEU A 569 1.25 -21.97 0.96
CA LEU A 569 0.80 -21.25 -0.25
C LEU A 569 1.70 -20.03 -0.53
N ALA A 570 2.04 -19.25 0.50
CA ALA A 570 2.96 -18.12 0.37
C ALA A 570 4.36 -18.58 -0.09
N ALA A 571 4.88 -19.68 0.45
CA ALA A 571 6.16 -20.26 0.04
C ALA A 571 6.11 -20.78 -1.41
N ALA A 572 5.03 -21.39 -1.84
CA ALA A 572 4.83 -21.78 -3.23
C ALA A 572 4.83 -20.56 -4.17
N ALA A 573 4.15 -19.48 -3.79
CA ALA A 573 4.15 -18.24 -4.54
C ALA A 573 5.54 -17.59 -4.58
N GLN A 574 6.30 -17.60 -3.49
CA GLN A 574 7.68 -17.12 -3.45
C GLN A 574 8.60 -17.96 -4.34
N ARG A 575 8.32 -19.24 -4.43
CA ARG A 575 9.13 -20.17 -5.23
C ARG A 575 8.88 -20.04 -6.72
N TYR A 576 7.62 -19.94 -7.14
CA TYR A 576 7.24 -20.05 -8.56
C TYR A 576 6.87 -18.74 -9.24
N TRP A 577 6.53 -17.69 -8.47
CA TRP A 577 6.12 -16.41 -9.02
C TRP A 577 7.02 -15.25 -8.60
N SER A 578 7.12 -14.96 -7.29
CA SER A 578 7.72 -13.72 -6.80
C SER A 578 9.25 -13.74 -6.83
N ASP A 579 9.85 -12.87 -7.64
CA ASP A 579 11.29 -12.59 -7.55
C ASP A 579 11.59 -11.43 -6.58
N ASN A 580 10.66 -10.50 -6.31
CA ASN A 580 10.69 -9.65 -5.12
C ASN A 580 10.31 -10.49 -3.89
N SER A 581 9.17 -10.24 -3.29
CA SER A 581 8.66 -10.99 -2.14
C SER A 581 7.16 -11.26 -2.28
N VAL A 582 6.64 -12.08 -1.39
CA VAL A 582 5.20 -12.29 -1.19
C VAL A 582 4.81 -11.56 0.09
N SER A 583 3.99 -10.52 -0.03
CA SER A 583 3.37 -9.92 1.15
C SER A 583 2.34 -10.89 1.71
N VAL A 584 2.59 -11.41 2.88
CA VAL A 584 1.69 -12.32 3.57
C VAL A 584 1.58 -11.97 5.05
N THR A 585 0.35 -11.86 5.53
CA THR A 585 0.03 -11.88 6.95
C THR A 585 -0.69 -13.19 7.25
N VAL A 586 -0.01 -14.08 7.92
CA VAL A 586 -0.55 -15.40 8.28
C VAL A 586 -1.39 -15.26 9.54
N SER A 587 -2.71 -15.20 9.37
CA SER A 587 -3.62 -15.25 10.49
C SER A 587 -3.67 -16.66 11.09
N PHE A 588 -3.73 -16.76 12.42
CA PHE A 588 -3.77 -18.04 13.12
C PHE A 588 -4.67 -17.92 14.35
N ASN A 589 -5.27 -19.04 14.76
CA ASN A 589 -6.07 -19.07 15.97
C ASN A 589 -5.16 -19.00 17.21
N ALA A 590 -5.28 -17.90 17.97
CA ALA A 590 -4.43 -17.65 19.14
C ALA A 590 -4.59 -18.69 20.28
N GLU A 591 -5.70 -19.42 20.33
CA GLU A 591 -5.95 -20.45 21.36
C GLU A 591 -5.38 -21.82 20.94
N THR A 592 -5.50 -22.16 19.65
CA THR A 592 -5.20 -23.52 19.17
C THR A 592 -3.94 -23.66 18.34
N GLU A 593 -3.43 -22.54 17.74
CA GLU A 593 -2.30 -22.57 16.80
C GLU A 593 -1.07 -21.77 17.28
N LYS A 594 -1.15 -21.03 18.42
CA LYS A 594 -0.03 -20.21 18.89
C LYS A 594 1.28 -20.99 19.04
N ASP A 595 1.19 -22.24 19.53
CA ASP A 595 2.34 -23.11 19.74
C ASP A 595 2.96 -23.61 18.42
N SER A 596 2.24 -23.44 17.30
CA SER A 596 2.70 -23.80 15.97
C SER A 596 3.57 -22.72 15.31
N VAL A 597 3.56 -21.47 15.81
CA VAL A 597 4.29 -20.35 15.21
C VAL A 597 5.78 -20.66 15.08
N GLY A 598 6.41 -21.14 16.17
CA GLY A 598 7.85 -21.51 16.13
C GLY A 598 8.14 -22.64 15.14
N THR A 599 7.25 -23.64 15.06
CA THR A 599 7.37 -24.74 14.09
C THR A 599 7.27 -24.24 12.65
N VAL A 600 6.32 -23.33 12.36
CA VAL A 600 6.14 -22.72 11.04
C VAL A 600 7.39 -21.93 10.64
N LEU A 601 7.91 -21.09 11.52
CA LEU A 601 9.14 -20.33 11.27
C LEU A 601 10.33 -21.24 10.95
N HIS A 602 10.47 -22.34 11.69
CA HIS A 602 11.53 -23.31 11.45
C HIS A 602 11.33 -24.08 10.13
N MET A 603 10.10 -24.55 9.83
CA MET A 603 9.82 -25.33 8.62
C MET A 603 10.02 -24.53 7.33
N PHE A 604 9.70 -23.25 7.36
CA PHE A 604 9.75 -22.37 6.20
C PHE A 604 10.98 -21.46 6.17
N ASP A 605 11.96 -21.69 7.06
CA ASP A 605 13.23 -20.98 7.06
C ASP A 605 13.91 -21.08 5.69
N GLY A 606 14.23 -19.94 5.09
CA GLY A 606 14.81 -19.85 3.76
C GLY A 606 13.87 -20.19 2.58
N GLN A 607 12.58 -20.49 2.84
CA GLN A 607 11.57 -20.72 1.80
C GLN A 607 10.70 -19.48 1.52
N LEU A 608 10.87 -18.44 2.33
CA LEU A 608 10.23 -17.14 2.23
C LEU A 608 11.29 -16.06 2.30
N LYS A 609 10.95 -14.86 1.84
CA LYS A 609 11.76 -13.65 2.06
C LYS A 609 11.21 -12.80 3.19
N THR A 610 9.89 -12.81 3.35
CA THR A 610 9.18 -12.09 4.41
C THR A 610 7.99 -12.89 4.90
N ILE A 611 7.64 -12.74 6.18
CA ILE A 611 6.40 -13.25 6.77
C ILE A 611 5.98 -12.37 7.93
N SER A 612 4.68 -12.11 8.03
CA SER A 612 4.04 -11.49 9.18
C SER A 612 2.95 -12.40 9.72
N PHE A 613 2.56 -12.20 10.96
CA PHE A 613 1.54 -13.00 11.62
C PHE A 613 0.44 -12.12 12.21
N LEU A 614 -0.76 -12.69 12.37
CA LEU A 614 -1.89 -12.04 13.03
C LEU A 614 -2.63 -13.06 13.91
N PRO A 615 -2.51 -12.95 15.25
CA PRO A 615 -3.28 -13.79 16.15
C PRO A 615 -4.77 -13.42 16.07
N MET A 616 -5.60 -14.38 15.69
CA MET A 616 -7.04 -14.26 15.66
C MET A 616 -7.61 -14.84 16.95
N GLY A 617 -8.25 -13.99 17.78
CA GLY A 617 -8.97 -14.41 18.98
C GLY A 617 -10.48 -14.44 18.73
N ASN A 618 -11.25 -14.86 19.76
CA ASN A 618 -12.70 -14.78 19.77
C ASN A 618 -13.23 -13.34 19.98
N PHE A 619 -12.45 -12.34 19.59
CA PHE A 619 -12.86 -10.94 19.69
C PHE A 619 -13.96 -10.65 18.68
N VAL A 620 -15.17 -10.48 19.16
CA VAL A 620 -16.29 -9.97 18.37
C VAL A 620 -16.23 -8.45 18.41
N TYR A 621 -15.56 -7.84 17.44
CA TYR A 621 -15.69 -6.40 17.26
C TYR A 621 -17.07 -6.07 16.72
N PRO A 622 -17.76 -5.05 17.24
CA PRO A 622 -18.97 -4.57 16.63
C PRO A 622 -18.71 -4.17 15.17
N GLN A 623 -19.59 -4.61 14.26
CA GLN A 623 -19.54 -4.20 12.86
C GLN A 623 -18.21 -4.52 12.15
N MET A 624 -17.73 -5.76 12.29
CA MET A 624 -16.52 -6.26 11.61
C MET A 624 -16.61 -6.03 10.11
N PRO A 625 -15.47 -5.70 9.44
CA PRO A 625 -15.42 -5.49 7.98
C PRO A 625 -15.94 -6.68 7.16
N TYR A 626 -15.74 -7.89 7.65
CA TYR A 626 -16.21 -9.13 7.06
C TYR A 626 -16.90 -9.98 8.15
N THR A 627 -18.15 -10.34 7.93
CA THR A 627 -18.89 -11.24 8.82
C THR A 627 -19.39 -12.41 7.99
N GLN A 628 -18.87 -13.61 8.24
CA GLN A 628 -19.34 -14.83 7.58
C GLN A 628 -20.81 -15.07 7.93
N ILE A 629 -21.61 -15.43 6.93
CA ILE A 629 -23.02 -15.74 7.05
C ILE A 629 -23.34 -17.06 6.34
N THR A 630 -24.48 -17.65 6.63
CA THR A 630 -24.97 -18.84 5.94
C THR A 630 -25.57 -18.49 4.58
N ALA A 631 -25.76 -19.48 3.70
CA ALA A 631 -26.47 -19.30 2.44
C ALA A 631 -27.91 -18.81 2.64
N GLU A 632 -28.59 -19.31 3.68
CA GLU A 632 -29.96 -18.91 4.05
C GLU A 632 -30.01 -17.45 4.50
N GLU A 633 -29.08 -17.03 5.37
CA GLU A 633 -28.95 -15.61 5.76
C GLU A 633 -28.65 -14.72 4.56
N TYR A 634 -27.79 -15.18 3.64
CA TYR A 634 -27.51 -14.44 2.41
C TYR A 634 -28.77 -14.24 1.56
N GLU A 635 -29.60 -15.28 1.40
CA GLU A 635 -30.87 -15.20 0.68
C GLU A 635 -31.82 -14.22 1.38
N ASP A 636 -31.96 -14.28 2.70
CA ASP A 636 -32.79 -13.37 3.49
C ASP A 636 -32.38 -11.90 3.34
N TYR A 637 -31.07 -11.62 3.31
CA TYR A 637 -30.56 -10.27 3.09
C TYR A 637 -30.81 -9.79 1.66
N THR A 638 -30.68 -10.66 0.68
CA THR A 638 -30.74 -10.27 -0.74
C THR A 638 -32.13 -10.18 -1.34
N MET A 639 -33.10 -10.96 -0.81
CA MET A 639 -34.50 -10.98 -1.30
C MET A 639 -35.19 -9.62 -1.27
N LYS A 640 -34.74 -8.68 -0.45
CA LYS A 640 -35.34 -7.35 -0.24
C LYS A 640 -34.61 -6.25 -0.99
N LEU A 641 -33.47 -6.56 -1.61
CA LEU A 641 -32.63 -5.54 -2.26
C LEU A 641 -33.19 -5.11 -3.61
N PHE A 642 -33.12 -3.81 -3.86
CA PHE A 642 -33.46 -3.22 -5.14
C PHE A 642 -32.21 -2.70 -5.87
N PRO A 643 -32.23 -2.67 -7.22
CA PRO A 643 -31.17 -2.04 -7.99
C PRO A 643 -30.98 -0.56 -7.63
N ILE A 644 -29.73 -0.10 -7.57
CA ILE A 644 -29.38 1.29 -7.33
C ILE A 644 -29.10 1.96 -8.66
N ASP A 645 -29.67 3.16 -8.85
CA ASP A 645 -29.27 4.04 -9.95
C ASP A 645 -28.20 5.04 -9.45
N PHE A 646 -26.97 4.86 -9.90
CA PHE A 646 -25.85 5.75 -9.59
C PHE A 646 -25.73 6.96 -10.52
N ALA A 647 -26.67 7.19 -11.46
CA ALA A 647 -26.60 8.29 -12.42
C ALA A 647 -26.41 9.66 -11.73
N GLY A 648 -27.10 9.89 -10.60
CA GLY A 648 -26.93 11.10 -9.80
C GLY A 648 -25.52 11.25 -9.20
N VAL A 649 -24.89 10.15 -8.79
CA VAL A 649 -23.52 10.15 -8.27
C VAL A 649 -22.53 10.48 -9.37
N TYR A 650 -22.69 9.87 -10.56
CA TYR A 650 -21.88 10.21 -11.74
C TYR A 650 -22.09 11.68 -12.20
N ALA A 651 -23.27 12.23 -12.01
CA ALA A 651 -23.58 13.63 -12.31
C ALA A 651 -22.97 14.66 -11.35
N GLY A 652 -22.17 14.24 -10.38
CA GLY A 652 -21.36 15.14 -9.57
C GLY A 652 -21.79 15.29 -8.11
N MET A 653 -22.68 14.43 -7.60
CA MET A 653 -22.89 14.35 -6.14
C MET A 653 -21.60 13.84 -5.51
N ALA A 654 -20.97 14.65 -4.64
CA ALA A 654 -19.70 14.33 -4.03
C ALA A 654 -19.84 13.15 -3.06
N ALA A 655 -19.13 12.07 -3.30
CA ALA A 655 -18.95 10.97 -2.35
C ALA A 655 -17.51 10.99 -1.85
N ASP A 656 -17.31 11.21 -0.54
CA ASP A 656 -16.00 11.19 0.10
C ASP A 656 -15.73 9.83 0.73
N ALA A 657 -14.57 9.25 0.47
CA ALA A 657 -14.15 8.02 1.13
C ALA A 657 -13.83 8.30 2.62
N VAL A 658 -14.54 7.64 3.53
CA VAL A 658 -14.17 7.56 4.95
C VAL A 658 -13.14 6.45 5.11
N GLY A 659 -12.07 6.70 5.88
CA GLY A 659 -11.09 5.69 6.24
C GLY A 659 -11.77 4.52 6.96
N GLU A 660 -11.37 3.28 6.65
CA GLU A 660 -11.82 2.12 7.41
C GLU A 660 -11.05 2.07 8.74
N ALA A 661 -11.76 1.89 9.86
CA ALA A 661 -11.19 1.86 11.19
C ALA A 661 -10.49 0.53 11.55
N TYR A 662 -10.42 -0.41 10.60
CA TYR A 662 -9.84 -1.74 10.79
C TYR A 662 -8.91 -2.10 9.65
N CYS A 663 -8.02 -3.07 9.90
CA CYS A 663 -7.11 -3.58 8.88
C CYS A 663 -7.85 -3.95 7.60
N THR A 664 -7.63 -3.13 6.58
CA THR A 664 -7.66 -3.62 5.21
C THR A 664 -6.24 -4.07 4.88
N THR A 665 -6.08 -5.01 3.96
CA THR A 665 -4.77 -5.53 3.55
C THR A 665 -3.75 -4.45 3.12
N ASP A 666 -4.16 -3.18 2.97
CA ASP A 666 -3.32 -2.04 2.58
C ASP A 666 -2.92 -1.12 3.76
N ALA A 667 -3.60 -1.21 4.92
CA ALA A 667 -3.25 -0.46 6.13
C ALA A 667 -3.93 -1.11 7.35
N CYS A 668 -3.16 -1.44 8.35
CA CYS A 668 -3.64 -2.07 9.58
C CYS A 668 -3.67 -1.02 10.70
N GLU A 669 -4.88 -0.49 11.01
CA GLU A 669 -5.14 0.25 12.23
C GLU A 669 -5.90 -0.66 13.20
N ILE A 670 -5.18 -1.44 14.01
CA ILE A 670 -5.80 -2.18 15.12
C ILE A 670 -5.89 -1.23 16.32
N LYS A 671 -7.04 -0.61 16.49
CA LYS A 671 -7.41 -0.05 17.80
C LYS A 671 -7.93 -1.19 18.66
N LEU A 672 -7.08 -1.74 19.51
CA LEU A 672 -7.50 -2.67 20.55
C LEU A 672 -8.41 -1.92 21.54
N ILE A 673 -9.71 -2.13 21.45
CA ILE A 673 -10.66 -1.63 22.45
C ILE A 673 -10.54 -2.59 23.64
N LYS A 674 -10.06 -2.08 24.78
CA LYS A 674 -10.13 -2.82 26.05
C LYS A 674 -11.60 -3.00 26.42
N ASP A 675 -11.97 -4.24 26.75
CA ASP A 675 -13.23 -4.55 27.42
C ASP A 675 -13.39 -3.64 28.65
N ASN A 676 -14.44 -2.81 28.64
CA ASN A 676 -14.95 -2.26 29.88
C ASN A 676 -15.60 -3.38 30.66
N GLN A 677 -14.95 -3.81 31.76
CA GLN A 677 -15.63 -4.48 32.85
C GLN A 677 -16.58 -3.54 33.56
#